data_d140a2c51a9711fd84c855ebc1700bf1
#
_entry.id   d140a2c51a9711fd84c855ebc1700bf1
#
_cell.length_a   1.000
_cell.length_b   1.000
_cell.length_c   1.000
_cell.angle_alpha   90.00
_cell.angle_beta   90.00
_cell.angle_gamma   90.00
#
_symmetry.space_group_name_H-M   'P 1'
#
loop_
_entity.id
_entity.type
_entity.pdbx_description
1 polymer ?
#
loop_
_entity_poly.entity_id
_entity_poly.type
_entity_poly.pdbx_seq_one_letter_code
_entity_poly.pdbx_strand_id
1 'polypeptide(L)'
;MKVVGALPLPAPHFVPRAQIGQLRAALARERVAVVVCGMRGAGKTQVAAAYARQVMADPATRLVGWIGAETRDSALAGLAAVAAALGVADPEGDSLVSARRLRDHLNSTPVLSGVLVFDNATDPDFLNEFLPTGGGVRVVITSTDRAFTGLGELVDAATGYDRIESVTYLAAATGLDDPAGADALAAEVGDLPLALAAAATTITTRRLDYPGYRELLAAQPLPDALPRQRGTGYDRATDQALGLAIDTVTTTGETALDERVRWLVGVLAMLSPDGVEAALLERKPDPVTGVAIGRCVEGSLLSWATGGRVLVMHRLTGRVVRERALAAGTLDGLIDAAATLLEPHLFDRSEAFQRRGDGTRLIDHIETLTGHAAGLPTLSPATDAAVLATRRWAIGHLIGAADLRRAISYAEHAVTDHQRVLGDDHPDTLTTRHNLAYAYQTAGRVGEAIELYERLLTDRRRVLGDDHPNTLATRHNLAGTYETAGRVGEAIELYERVLTDNRRVLGDDNPNTLITRNQLAGAYETAGRVGEAIELYERLLTDRRRVLGDDHPNTLTTRNNLAFAYRAAGRVGEAIELYERLLTDNRRVLGDDHPNTLTTRHNLAFAYRAAGRVGEAIELYERVLTDRRRVLGDDHPNTLTTRHNLAGTYETAGRVGEAIELFERVLTDRRRVLGDDHPNTLTTRNNLAYTYETAGRVGEAIELYERLLTDNRRVLGDDHPNTLTTRDQLAAARKQRGSR
;
A
#
# COMPACT_ATOMS: atom_id res chain seq x y z
N MET A 1 -16.14 17.48 8.98
CA MET A 1 -16.23 16.76 7.71
C MET A 1 -14.84 16.27 7.30
N LYS A 2 -14.70 15.02 6.89
CA LYS A 2 -13.46 14.45 6.35
C LYS A 2 -13.60 14.33 4.83
N VAL A 3 -12.59 14.82 4.10
CA VAL A 3 -12.49 14.70 2.65
C VAL A 3 -11.25 13.88 2.34
N VAL A 4 -11.41 12.78 1.62
CA VAL A 4 -10.36 11.81 1.30
C VAL A 4 -10.34 11.57 -0.21
N GLY A 5 -9.14 11.59 -0.80
CA GLY A 5 -8.96 11.49 -2.24
C GLY A 5 -9.03 12.86 -2.95
N ALA A 6 -8.67 12.86 -4.23
CA ALA A 6 -8.59 14.07 -5.05
C ALA A 6 -9.93 14.32 -5.79
N LEU A 7 -10.83 15.10 -5.17
CA LEU A 7 -12.09 15.48 -5.82
C LEU A 7 -11.80 16.42 -7.01
N PRO A 8 -12.19 16.08 -8.25
CA PRO A 8 -11.95 16.93 -9.42
C PRO A 8 -12.59 18.31 -9.28
N LEU A 9 -11.88 19.36 -9.71
CA LEU A 9 -12.46 20.71 -9.81
C LEU A 9 -13.62 20.76 -10.83
N PRO A 10 -14.55 21.71 -10.70
CA PRO A 10 -15.52 21.97 -11.76
C PRO A 10 -14.80 22.27 -13.08
N ALA A 11 -15.26 21.68 -14.17
CA ALA A 11 -14.79 22.07 -15.49
C ALA A 11 -15.08 23.57 -15.74
N PRO A 12 -14.21 24.31 -16.45
CA PRO A 12 -14.53 25.66 -16.89
C PRO A 12 -15.86 25.69 -17.64
N HIS A 13 -16.67 26.69 -17.42
CA HIS A 13 -18.00 26.86 -18.02
C HIS A 13 -18.94 25.66 -17.79
N PHE A 14 -18.79 25.00 -16.62
CA PHE A 14 -19.59 23.82 -16.26
C PHE A 14 -21.10 24.07 -16.39
N VAL A 15 -21.74 23.30 -17.26
CA VAL A 15 -23.19 23.31 -17.43
C VAL A 15 -23.81 22.27 -16.49
N PRO A 16 -24.70 22.68 -15.58
CA PRO A 16 -25.43 21.73 -14.73
C PRO A 16 -26.28 20.79 -15.56
N ARG A 17 -26.12 19.48 -15.32
CA ARG A 17 -26.80 18.42 -16.08
C ARG A 17 -27.97 17.83 -15.31
N ALA A 18 -28.97 17.39 -16.04
CA ALA A 18 -30.14 16.71 -15.48
C ALA A 18 -29.75 15.45 -14.66
N GLN A 19 -28.69 14.75 -15.04
CA GLN A 19 -28.14 13.58 -14.34
C GLN A 19 -27.78 13.86 -12.89
N ILE A 20 -27.37 15.08 -12.52
CA ILE A 20 -27.08 15.45 -11.11
C ILE A 20 -28.37 15.40 -10.28
N GLY A 21 -29.46 15.88 -10.84
CA GLY A 21 -30.78 15.79 -10.21
C GLY A 21 -31.29 14.35 -10.08
N GLN A 22 -31.07 13.55 -11.13
CA GLN A 22 -31.39 12.12 -11.13
C GLN A 22 -30.59 11.37 -10.09
N LEU A 23 -29.29 11.62 -10.01
CA LEU A 23 -28.37 11.04 -9.01
C LEU A 23 -28.84 11.36 -7.58
N ARG A 24 -29.19 12.63 -7.33
CA ARG A 24 -29.74 13.06 -6.03
C ARG A 24 -31.07 12.34 -5.71
N ALA A 25 -31.99 12.27 -6.67
CA ALA A 25 -33.27 11.62 -6.48
C ALA A 25 -33.13 10.11 -6.24
N ALA A 26 -32.24 9.44 -6.95
CA ALA A 26 -31.97 8.02 -6.78
C ALA A 26 -31.39 7.72 -5.39
N LEU A 27 -30.41 8.49 -4.92
CA LEU A 27 -29.79 8.32 -3.59
C LEU A 27 -30.72 8.72 -2.43
N ALA A 28 -31.75 9.50 -2.68
CA ALA A 28 -32.79 9.84 -1.69
C ALA A 28 -33.83 8.71 -1.45
N ARG A 29 -33.91 7.71 -2.34
CA ARG A 29 -34.88 6.60 -2.27
C ARG A 29 -34.42 5.41 -1.43
N GLU A 30 -33.65 5.63 -0.35
CA GLU A 30 -33.14 4.59 0.54
C GLU A 30 -32.09 3.63 -0.07
N ARG A 31 -31.69 3.79 -1.33
CA ARG A 31 -30.65 2.98 -1.93
C ARG A 31 -29.26 3.47 -1.54
N VAL A 32 -28.39 2.53 -1.17
CA VAL A 32 -27.03 2.85 -0.76
C VAL A 32 -26.16 3.23 -1.95
N ALA A 33 -26.35 2.59 -3.11
CA ALA A 33 -25.50 2.77 -4.27
C ALA A 33 -26.27 3.20 -5.53
N VAL A 34 -25.67 4.09 -6.32
CA VAL A 34 -26.12 4.52 -7.65
C VAL A 34 -24.95 4.45 -8.63
N VAL A 35 -25.21 3.94 -9.82
CA VAL A 35 -24.23 3.78 -10.89
C VAL A 35 -24.47 4.84 -11.96
N VAL A 36 -23.47 5.70 -12.20
CA VAL A 36 -23.44 6.62 -13.33
C VAL A 36 -22.67 5.93 -14.46
N CYS A 37 -23.42 5.41 -15.45
CA CYS A 37 -22.84 4.69 -16.57
C CYS A 37 -22.96 5.47 -17.87
N GLY A 38 -21.95 5.33 -18.76
CA GLY A 38 -21.97 5.98 -20.06
C GLY A 38 -20.62 5.92 -20.78
N MET A 39 -20.56 6.53 -21.96
CA MET A 39 -19.37 6.56 -22.80
C MET A 39 -18.17 7.24 -22.12
N ARG A 40 -16.96 6.91 -22.58
CA ARG A 40 -15.74 7.67 -22.20
C ARG A 40 -15.87 9.10 -22.73
N GLY A 41 -15.53 10.09 -21.90
CA GLY A 41 -15.67 11.51 -22.26
C GLY A 41 -17.07 12.11 -22.03
N ALA A 42 -18.08 11.32 -21.67
CA ALA A 42 -19.46 11.77 -21.41
C ALA A 42 -19.63 12.64 -20.13
N GLY A 43 -18.56 12.85 -19.37
CA GLY A 43 -18.60 13.70 -18.19
C GLY A 43 -19.11 13.04 -16.91
N LYS A 44 -19.14 11.70 -16.83
CA LYS A 44 -19.57 10.94 -15.63
C LYS A 44 -18.85 11.39 -14.35
N THR A 45 -17.54 11.50 -14.42
CA THR A 45 -16.69 12.01 -13.33
C THR A 45 -17.14 13.40 -12.87
N GLN A 46 -17.48 14.30 -13.79
CA GLN A 46 -17.95 15.65 -13.44
C GLN A 46 -19.35 15.65 -12.83
N VAL A 47 -20.24 14.77 -13.29
CA VAL A 47 -21.57 14.58 -12.67
C VAL A 47 -21.42 14.10 -11.22
N ALA A 48 -20.62 13.07 -11.00
CA ALA A 48 -20.33 12.55 -9.65
C ALA A 48 -19.64 13.60 -8.76
N ALA A 49 -18.66 14.33 -9.31
CA ALA A 49 -17.96 15.39 -8.59
C ALA A 49 -18.88 16.58 -8.25
N ALA A 50 -19.79 16.97 -9.15
CA ALA A 50 -20.77 18.00 -8.89
C ALA A 50 -21.74 17.59 -7.76
N TYR A 51 -22.18 16.35 -7.76
CA TYR A 51 -22.97 15.80 -6.66
C TYR A 51 -22.19 15.77 -5.34
N ALA A 52 -20.96 15.28 -5.35
CA ALA A 52 -20.09 15.25 -4.16
C ALA A 52 -19.91 16.65 -3.56
N ARG A 53 -19.72 17.68 -4.39
CA ARG A 53 -19.63 19.08 -3.94
C ARG A 53 -20.95 19.58 -3.31
N GLN A 54 -22.09 19.16 -3.83
CA GLN A 54 -23.39 19.50 -3.21
C GLN A 54 -23.53 18.83 -1.83
N VAL A 55 -23.08 17.57 -1.70
CA VAL A 55 -23.04 16.86 -0.42
C VAL A 55 -22.08 17.55 0.54
N MET A 56 -20.91 18.01 0.07
CA MET A 56 -19.96 18.77 0.90
C MET A 56 -20.52 20.09 1.46
N ALA A 57 -21.43 20.71 0.74
CA ALA A 57 -22.06 21.96 1.17
C ALA A 57 -23.10 21.76 2.28
N ASP A 58 -23.55 20.53 2.53
CA ASP A 58 -24.48 20.21 3.60
C ASP A 58 -23.72 20.12 4.96
N PRO A 59 -24.08 20.94 5.97
CA PRO A 59 -23.48 20.92 7.30
C PRO A 59 -23.59 19.56 8.02
N ALA A 60 -24.55 18.73 7.65
CA ALA A 60 -24.73 17.39 8.21
C ALA A 60 -23.70 16.37 7.70
N THR A 61 -23.02 16.66 6.60
CA THR A 61 -22.04 15.76 5.99
C THR A 61 -20.81 15.59 6.86
N ARG A 62 -20.38 14.34 7.04
CA ARG A 62 -19.21 13.98 7.85
C ARG A 62 -18.09 13.36 7.01
N LEU A 63 -18.42 12.74 5.86
CA LEU A 63 -17.48 12.03 5.00
C LEU A 63 -17.72 12.32 3.53
N VAL A 64 -16.67 12.64 2.79
CA VAL A 64 -16.63 12.59 1.33
C VAL A 64 -15.36 11.86 0.92
N GLY A 65 -15.50 10.69 0.28
CA GLY A 65 -14.40 9.89 -0.23
C GLY A 65 -14.42 9.83 -1.75
N TRP A 66 -13.28 10.14 -2.39
CA TRP A 66 -13.11 9.99 -3.83
C TRP A 66 -12.06 8.90 -4.08
N ILE A 67 -12.46 7.80 -4.71
CA ILE A 67 -11.68 6.58 -4.88
C ILE A 67 -11.58 6.27 -6.37
N GLY A 68 -10.36 6.22 -6.89
CA GLY A 68 -10.10 5.69 -8.22
C GLY A 68 -10.32 4.18 -8.20
N ALA A 69 -11.18 3.66 -9.08
CA ALA A 69 -11.56 2.24 -9.11
C ALA A 69 -11.24 1.56 -10.44
N GLU A 70 -10.24 2.07 -11.17
CA GLU A 70 -9.83 1.50 -12.46
C GLU A 70 -9.13 0.15 -12.30
N THR A 71 -8.38 -0.03 -11.21
CA THR A 71 -7.77 -1.30 -10.85
C THR A 71 -8.22 -1.72 -9.45
N ARG A 72 -8.11 -3.02 -9.15
CA ARG A 72 -8.39 -3.53 -7.80
C ARG A 72 -7.50 -2.87 -6.76
N ASP A 73 -6.24 -2.66 -7.10
CA ASP A 73 -5.24 -2.09 -6.19
C ASP A 73 -5.50 -0.61 -5.90
N SER A 74 -5.85 0.19 -6.92
CA SER A 74 -6.22 1.59 -6.70
C SER A 74 -7.47 1.72 -5.84
N ALA A 75 -8.46 0.83 -6.04
CA ALA A 75 -9.67 0.80 -5.23
C ALA A 75 -9.36 0.43 -3.76
N LEU A 76 -8.54 -0.60 -3.53
CA LEU A 76 -8.10 -0.99 -2.19
C LEU A 76 -7.30 0.12 -1.49
N ALA A 77 -6.39 0.75 -2.20
CA ALA A 77 -5.60 1.87 -1.67
C ALA A 77 -6.50 3.05 -1.26
N GLY A 78 -7.47 3.41 -2.10
CA GLY A 78 -8.45 4.45 -1.81
C GLY A 78 -9.34 4.11 -0.61
N LEU A 79 -9.83 2.88 -0.53
CA LEU A 79 -10.61 2.38 0.61
C LEU A 79 -9.79 2.40 1.90
N ALA A 80 -8.53 1.97 1.85
CA ALA A 80 -7.62 2.01 2.99
C ALA A 80 -7.35 3.45 3.46
N ALA A 81 -7.21 4.40 2.54
CA ALA A 81 -7.07 5.82 2.87
C ALA A 81 -8.31 6.37 3.58
N VAL A 82 -9.52 6.00 3.15
CA VAL A 82 -10.76 6.36 3.83
C VAL A 82 -10.83 5.71 5.21
N ALA A 83 -10.46 4.42 5.33
CA ALA A 83 -10.39 3.71 6.60
C ALA A 83 -9.42 4.41 7.57
N ALA A 84 -8.24 4.81 7.12
CA ALA A 84 -7.26 5.54 7.92
C ALA A 84 -7.80 6.90 8.39
N ALA A 85 -8.47 7.63 7.51
CA ALA A 85 -9.10 8.90 7.86
C ALA A 85 -10.20 8.74 8.94
N LEU A 86 -10.91 7.62 8.95
CA LEU A 86 -11.92 7.30 9.96
C LEU A 86 -11.34 6.63 11.22
N GLY A 87 -10.07 6.26 11.22
CA GLY A 87 -9.40 5.58 12.34
C GLY A 87 -9.73 4.09 12.44
N VAL A 88 -10.13 3.45 11.32
CA VAL A 88 -10.50 2.03 11.26
C VAL A 88 -9.60 1.21 10.33
N ALA A 89 -8.53 1.81 9.81
CA ALA A 89 -7.57 1.10 9.00
C ALA A 89 -6.90 -0.04 9.75
N ASP A 90 -6.37 -0.99 9.01
CA ASP A 90 -5.55 -2.05 9.57
C ASP A 90 -4.24 -1.50 10.13
N PRO A 91 -3.89 -1.77 11.39
CA PRO A 91 -2.64 -1.27 11.99
C PRO A 91 -1.39 -1.82 11.32
N GLU A 92 -1.48 -3.00 10.71
CA GLU A 92 -0.38 -3.64 9.99
C GLU A 92 -0.27 -3.15 8.53
N GLY A 93 -1.22 -2.32 8.07
CA GLY A 93 -1.18 -1.69 6.76
C GLY A 93 -1.80 -2.54 5.64
N ASP A 94 -2.44 -3.69 5.94
CA ASP A 94 -3.13 -4.49 4.92
C ASP A 94 -4.33 -3.71 4.36
N SER A 95 -4.25 -3.38 3.07
CA SER A 95 -5.27 -2.58 2.37
C SER A 95 -6.59 -3.33 2.20
N LEU A 96 -6.57 -4.65 2.02
CA LEU A 96 -7.78 -5.48 1.91
C LEU A 96 -8.49 -5.60 3.26
N VAL A 97 -7.75 -5.80 4.34
CA VAL A 97 -8.31 -5.81 5.70
C VAL A 97 -8.88 -4.44 6.05
N SER A 98 -8.16 -3.37 5.71
CA SER A 98 -8.63 -1.98 5.88
C SER A 98 -9.94 -1.72 5.13
N ALA A 99 -10.06 -2.19 3.89
CA ALA A 99 -11.27 -2.04 3.07
C ALA A 99 -12.48 -2.78 3.68
N ARG A 100 -12.29 -4.00 4.17
CA ARG A 100 -13.34 -4.77 4.87
C ARG A 100 -13.77 -4.11 6.18
N ARG A 101 -12.83 -3.64 6.98
CA ARG A 101 -13.11 -2.88 8.21
C ARG A 101 -13.87 -1.60 7.93
N LEU A 102 -13.51 -0.90 6.86
CA LEU A 102 -14.25 0.29 6.42
C LEU A 102 -15.70 -0.06 6.10
N ARG A 103 -15.94 -1.07 5.26
CA ARG A 103 -17.31 -1.53 4.94
C ARG A 103 -18.12 -1.84 6.20
N ASP A 104 -17.54 -2.63 7.11
CA ASP A 104 -18.22 -3.05 8.34
C ASP A 104 -18.50 -1.84 9.27
N HIS A 105 -17.55 -0.89 9.33
CA HIS A 105 -17.76 0.37 10.06
C HIS A 105 -18.87 1.22 9.46
N LEU A 106 -18.91 1.36 8.14
CA LEU A 106 -19.96 2.11 7.45
C LEU A 106 -21.34 1.48 7.66
N ASN A 107 -21.45 0.16 7.67
CA ASN A 107 -22.65 -0.58 7.95
C ASN A 107 -23.14 -0.41 9.41
N SER A 108 -22.21 -0.35 10.36
CA SER A 108 -22.50 -0.27 11.80
C SER A 108 -22.68 1.15 12.33
N THR A 109 -22.44 2.19 11.51
CA THR A 109 -22.46 3.60 11.94
C THR A 109 -23.49 4.41 11.16
N PRO A 110 -24.78 4.25 11.42
CA PRO A 110 -25.85 4.92 10.63
C PRO A 110 -25.84 6.46 10.78
N VAL A 111 -25.22 7.00 11.82
CA VAL A 111 -25.08 8.45 12.07
C VAL A 111 -24.01 9.09 11.18
N LEU A 112 -23.12 8.30 10.58
CA LEU A 112 -22.09 8.80 9.67
C LEU A 112 -22.72 9.11 8.31
N SER A 113 -22.97 10.39 8.04
CA SER A 113 -23.52 10.85 6.76
C SER A 113 -22.43 11.26 5.78
N GLY A 114 -22.62 10.95 4.51
CA GLY A 114 -21.66 11.33 3.47
C GLY A 114 -21.79 10.57 2.15
N VAL A 115 -20.75 10.64 1.34
CA VAL A 115 -20.69 9.96 0.05
C VAL A 115 -19.30 9.35 -0.19
N LEU A 116 -19.29 8.14 -0.74
CA LEU A 116 -18.14 7.53 -1.37
C LEU A 116 -18.36 7.50 -2.88
N VAL A 117 -17.39 8.01 -3.63
CA VAL A 117 -17.38 7.95 -5.09
C VAL A 117 -16.30 6.99 -5.53
N PHE A 118 -16.69 5.95 -6.27
CA PHE A 118 -15.79 5.06 -6.99
C PHE A 118 -15.75 5.50 -8.45
N ASP A 119 -14.67 6.17 -8.82
CA ASP A 119 -14.54 6.72 -10.16
C ASP A 119 -13.86 5.73 -11.11
N ASN A 120 -14.46 5.54 -12.29
CA ASN A 120 -14.03 4.64 -13.35
C ASN A 120 -13.90 3.16 -12.97
N ALA A 121 -14.84 2.64 -12.25
CA ALA A 121 -14.87 1.25 -11.85
C ALA A 121 -14.91 0.28 -13.06
N THR A 122 -14.12 -0.82 -12.97
CA THR A 122 -13.95 -1.78 -14.06
C THR A 122 -14.33 -3.21 -13.67
N ASP A 123 -14.42 -3.54 -12.38
CA ASP A 123 -14.70 -4.89 -11.87
C ASP A 123 -15.85 -4.85 -10.88
N PRO A 124 -17.08 -5.21 -11.31
CA PRO A 124 -18.26 -5.15 -10.46
C PRO A 124 -18.26 -6.21 -9.34
N ASP A 125 -17.74 -7.40 -9.61
CA ASP A 125 -17.71 -8.49 -8.63
C ASP A 125 -16.77 -8.15 -7.49
N PHE A 126 -15.59 -7.65 -7.81
CA PHE A 126 -14.63 -7.17 -6.84
C PHE A 126 -15.20 -6.01 -6.01
N LEU A 127 -15.78 -5.01 -6.65
CA LEU A 127 -16.26 -3.82 -5.94
C LEU A 127 -17.42 -4.15 -4.99
N ASN A 128 -18.28 -5.09 -5.38
CA ASN A 128 -19.42 -5.54 -4.58
C ASN A 128 -19.01 -6.03 -3.17
N GLU A 129 -17.83 -6.60 -3.04
CA GLU A 129 -17.31 -7.07 -1.74
C GLU A 129 -17.17 -5.94 -0.70
N PHE A 130 -16.93 -4.71 -1.18
CA PHE A 130 -16.60 -3.56 -0.33
C PHE A 130 -17.70 -2.52 -0.21
N LEU A 131 -18.81 -2.69 -0.95
CA LEU A 131 -19.94 -1.77 -0.86
C LEU A 131 -20.66 -1.92 0.49
N PRO A 132 -20.98 -0.81 1.17
CA PRO A 132 -21.86 -0.87 2.32
C PRO A 132 -23.27 -1.26 1.88
N THR A 133 -23.92 -2.10 2.66
CA THR A 133 -25.32 -2.54 2.45
C THR A 133 -26.32 -1.74 3.24
N GLY A 134 -25.84 -0.84 4.12
CA GLY A 134 -26.64 0.01 4.99
C GLY A 134 -25.85 1.24 5.46
N GLY A 135 -26.37 1.94 6.44
CA GLY A 135 -25.72 3.12 7.03
C GLY A 135 -26.09 4.45 6.37
N GLY A 136 -25.46 5.53 6.82
CA GLY A 136 -25.73 6.91 6.38
C GLY A 136 -24.86 7.39 5.21
N VAL A 137 -23.88 6.58 4.77
CA VAL A 137 -23.00 6.92 3.66
C VAL A 137 -23.58 6.37 2.35
N ARG A 138 -23.69 7.23 1.35
CA ARG A 138 -24.16 6.89 0.00
C ARG A 138 -22.98 6.57 -0.90
N VAL A 139 -23.20 5.73 -1.90
CA VAL A 139 -22.18 5.32 -2.87
C VAL A 139 -22.57 5.78 -4.26
N VAL A 140 -21.59 6.37 -4.96
CA VAL A 140 -21.69 6.70 -6.38
C VAL A 140 -20.59 5.92 -7.11
N ILE A 141 -20.95 5.17 -8.13
CA ILE A 141 -20.02 4.43 -8.97
C ILE A 141 -20.07 5.03 -10.38
N THR A 142 -18.93 5.46 -10.91
CA THR A 142 -18.86 5.81 -12.33
C THR A 142 -18.21 4.65 -13.10
N SER A 143 -18.80 4.23 -14.20
CA SER A 143 -18.26 3.16 -15.04
C SER A 143 -18.64 3.34 -16.51
N THR A 144 -17.89 2.71 -17.39
CA THR A 144 -18.27 2.49 -18.80
C THR A 144 -18.95 1.14 -19.00
N ASP A 145 -18.90 0.27 -18.02
CA ASP A 145 -19.45 -1.08 -18.06
C ASP A 145 -20.86 -1.12 -17.43
N ARG A 146 -21.82 -1.58 -18.20
CA ARG A 146 -23.20 -1.74 -17.74
C ARG A 146 -23.40 -2.91 -16.78
N ALA A 147 -22.44 -3.82 -16.64
CA ALA A 147 -22.51 -4.88 -15.63
C ALA A 147 -22.65 -4.33 -14.20
N PHE A 148 -22.16 -3.11 -13.95
CA PHE A 148 -22.35 -2.42 -12.67
C PHE A 148 -23.81 -2.11 -12.30
N THR A 149 -24.74 -2.18 -13.25
CA THR A 149 -26.19 -1.95 -12.95
C THR A 149 -26.77 -2.95 -11.96
N GLY A 150 -26.13 -4.09 -11.78
CA GLY A 150 -26.47 -5.05 -10.70
C GLY A 150 -26.17 -4.55 -9.29
N LEU A 151 -25.30 -3.54 -9.13
CA LEU A 151 -24.86 -3.02 -7.84
C LEU A 151 -25.68 -1.83 -7.35
N GLY A 152 -26.41 -1.14 -8.23
CA GLY A 152 -27.18 0.06 -7.86
C GLY A 152 -28.14 0.55 -8.93
N GLU A 153 -28.89 1.62 -8.62
CA GLU A 153 -29.76 2.27 -9.58
C GLU A 153 -28.95 2.96 -10.67
N LEU A 154 -29.36 2.79 -11.94
CA LEU A 154 -28.65 3.36 -13.08
C LEU A 154 -29.04 4.83 -13.30
N VAL A 155 -28.04 5.69 -13.37
CA VAL A 155 -28.10 7.02 -13.97
C VAL A 155 -27.37 6.97 -15.31
N ASP A 156 -28.12 7.03 -16.41
CA ASP A 156 -27.53 6.92 -17.75
C ASP A 156 -26.90 8.27 -18.16
N ALA A 157 -25.59 8.25 -18.40
CA ALA A 157 -24.81 9.37 -18.92
C ALA A 157 -24.27 9.08 -20.33
N ALA A 158 -24.88 8.12 -21.04
CA ALA A 158 -24.36 7.61 -22.31
C ALA A 158 -24.23 8.67 -23.41
N THR A 159 -25.09 9.68 -23.40
CA THR A 159 -25.23 10.67 -24.48
C THR A 159 -24.40 11.94 -24.32
N GLY A 160 -23.54 12.05 -23.30
CA GLY A 160 -22.82 13.30 -23.05
C GLY A 160 -23.73 14.45 -22.60
N TYR A 161 -23.55 15.65 -23.14
CA TYR A 161 -24.51 16.75 -23.03
C TYR A 161 -25.72 16.50 -23.90
N ASP A 162 -26.87 17.06 -23.54
CA ASP A 162 -27.88 17.26 -24.54
C ASP A 162 -27.50 18.39 -25.50
N ARG A 163 -28.25 18.55 -26.61
CA ARG A 163 -27.92 19.53 -27.62
C ARG A 163 -27.98 20.97 -27.08
N ILE A 164 -28.91 21.26 -26.18
CA ILE A 164 -29.05 22.58 -25.57
C ILE A 164 -27.90 22.85 -24.62
N GLU A 165 -27.52 21.84 -23.82
CA GLU A 165 -26.34 21.89 -22.94
C GLU A 165 -25.05 22.15 -23.75
N SER A 166 -24.89 21.45 -24.90
CA SER A 166 -23.71 21.59 -25.78
C SER A 166 -23.63 22.99 -26.40
N VAL A 167 -24.72 23.50 -26.95
CA VAL A 167 -24.78 24.87 -27.53
C VAL A 167 -24.55 25.92 -26.47
N THR A 168 -25.14 25.76 -25.29
CA THR A 168 -24.97 26.64 -24.13
C THR A 168 -23.49 26.65 -23.68
N TYR A 169 -22.90 25.47 -23.60
CA TYR A 169 -21.47 25.33 -23.27
C TYR A 169 -20.58 26.04 -24.27
N LEU A 170 -20.76 25.76 -25.58
CA LEU A 170 -19.97 26.37 -26.66
C LEU A 170 -20.07 27.89 -26.65
N ALA A 171 -21.28 28.43 -26.57
CA ALA A 171 -21.51 29.89 -26.52
C ALA A 171 -20.78 30.52 -25.31
N ALA A 172 -20.91 29.91 -24.11
CA ALA A 172 -20.24 30.41 -22.91
C ALA A 172 -18.70 30.30 -22.98
N ALA A 173 -18.18 29.23 -23.59
CA ALA A 173 -16.75 28.97 -23.64
C ALA A 173 -16.02 29.72 -24.76
N THR A 174 -16.67 29.95 -25.90
CA THR A 174 -16.05 30.65 -27.06
C THR A 174 -16.35 32.14 -27.10
N GLY A 175 -17.48 32.54 -26.49
CA GLY A 175 -17.99 33.93 -26.62
C GLY A 175 -18.58 34.26 -28.01
N LEU A 176 -18.78 33.24 -28.88
CA LEU A 176 -19.36 33.42 -30.21
C LEU A 176 -20.87 33.38 -30.14
N ASP A 177 -21.54 34.35 -30.82
CA ASP A 177 -22.99 34.43 -30.96
C ASP A 177 -23.43 33.83 -32.32
N ASP A 178 -23.24 32.51 -32.44
CA ASP A 178 -23.66 31.71 -33.61
C ASP A 178 -24.23 30.36 -33.14
N PRO A 179 -25.49 30.33 -32.75
CA PRO A 179 -26.15 29.09 -32.27
C PRO A 179 -26.18 27.99 -33.35
N ALA A 180 -26.30 28.37 -34.65
CA ALA A 180 -26.36 27.37 -35.72
C ALA A 180 -24.99 26.74 -35.98
N GLY A 181 -23.90 27.50 -35.93
CA GLY A 181 -22.54 27.03 -35.99
C GLY A 181 -22.20 26.17 -34.79
N ALA A 182 -22.61 26.58 -33.57
CA ALA A 182 -22.46 25.80 -32.35
C ALA A 182 -23.20 24.46 -32.40
N ASP A 183 -24.44 24.46 -32.90
CA ASP A 183 -25.23 23.24 -33.09
C ASP A 183 -24.58 22.27 -34.05
N ALA A 184 -24.12 22.78 -35.21
CA ALA A 184 -23.43 21.97 -36.21
C ALA A 184 -22.12 21.38 -35.66
N LEU A 185 -21.32 22.17 -34.93
CA LEU A 185 -20.08 21.68 -34.29
C LEU A 185 -20.40 20.66 -33.20
N ALA A 186 -21.39 20.92 -32.34
CA ALA A 186 -21.80 19.99 -31.29
C ALA A 186 -22.21 18.63 -31.89
N ALA A 187 -22.96 18.65 -33.00
CA ALA A 187 -23.30 17.43 -33.74
C ALA A 187 -22.07 16.69 -34.25
N GLU A 188 -21.07 17.41 -34.77
CA GLU A 188 -19.87 16.84 -35.35
C GLU A 188 -18.94 16.24 -34.30
N VAL A 189 -18.80 16.84 -33.10
CA VAL A 189 -18.02 16.32 -31.98
C VAL A 189 -18.84 15.40 -31.06
N GLY A 190 -20.13 15.18 -31.36
CA GLY A 190 -20.98 14.18 -30.70
C GLY A 190 -21.44 14.56 -29.32
N ASP A 191 -21.64 15.84 -29.06
CA ASP A 191 -22.13 16.37 -27.78
C ASP A 191 -21.31 15.91 -26.57
N LEU A 192 -20.06 15.47 -26.80
CA LEU A 192 -19.19 15.01 -25.74
C LEU A 192 -18.54 16.19 -25.00
N PRO A 193 -18.76 16.35 -23.70
CA PRO A 193 -18.25 17.49 -22.93
C PRO A 193 -16.76 17.74 -23.13
N LEU A 194 -15.97 16.66 -23.19
CA LEU A 194 -14.54 16.74 -23.41
C LEU A 194 -14.17 17.25 -24.82
N ALA A 195 -14.84 16.73 -25.83
CA ALA A 195 -14.61 17.14 -27.21
C ALA A 195 -15.04 18.60 -27.44
N LEU A 196 -16.15 19.00 -26.85
CA LEU A 196 -16.65 20.38 -26.87
C LEU A 196 -15.66 21.33 -26.18
N ALA A 197 -15.10 20.93 -25.04
CA ALA A 197 -14.09 21.72 -24.34
C ALA A 197 -12.81 21.91 -25.16
N ALA A 198 -12.35 20.86 -25.80
CA ALA A 198 -11.17 20.91 -26.69
C ALA A 198 -11.43 21.79 -27.92
N ALA A 199 -12.62 21.65 -28.54
CA ALA A 199 -13.03 22.45 -29.66
C ALA A 199 -13.12 23.96 -29.29
N ALA A 200 -13.81 24.28 -28.20
CA ALA A 200 -13.94 25.66 -27.72
C ALA A 200 -12.58 26.30 -27.42
N THR A 201 -11.67 25.57 -26.80
CA THR A 201 -10.31 26.05 -26.54
C THR A 201 -9.56 26.36 -27.84
N THR A 202 -9.63 25.47 -28.82
CA THR A 202 -8.97 25.66 -30.12
C THR A 202 -9.55 26.86 -30.87
N ILE A 203 -10.88 26.98 -30.88
CA ILE A 203 -11.60 28.14 -31.49
C ILE A 203 -11.11 29.43 -30.84
N THR A 204 -11.12 29.53 -29.52
CA THR A 204 -10.74 30.72 -28.78
C THR A 204 -9.26 31.08 -29.00
N THR A 205 -8.35 30.10 -28.89
CA THR A 205 -6.92 30.31 -29.01
C THR A 205 -6.50 30.68 -30.41
N ARG A 206 -7.08 30.06 -31.43
CA ARG A 206 -6.80 30.34 -32.84
C ARG A 206 -7.67 31.45 -33.44
N ARG A 207 -8.61 32.00 -32.64
CA ARG A 207 -9.56 33.02 -33.06
C ARG A 207 -10.37 32.60 -34.30
N LEU A 208 -10.83 31.34 -34.31
CA LEU A 208 -11.64 30.78 -35.37
C LEU A 208 -13.13 31.02 -35.06
N ASP A 209 -13.95 31.00 -36.09
CA ASP A 209 -15.39 30.74 -35.98
C ASP A 209 -15.68 29.22 -36.05
N TYR A 210 -16.93 28.82 -35.82
CA TYR A 210 -17.30 27.41 -35.87
C TYR A 210 -17.09 26.79 -37.26
N PRO A 211 -17.44 27.42 -38.39
CA PRO A 211 -17.14 26.92 -39.73
C PRO A 211 -15.64 26.68 -39.94
N GLY A 212 -14.79 27.69 -39.64
CA GLY A 212 -13.34 27.57 -39.81
C GLY A 212 -12.71 26.48 -38.93
N TYR A 213 -13.24 26.26 -37.74
CA TYR A 213 -12.80 25.12 -36.91
C TYR A 213 -13.23 23.77 -37.50
N ARG A 214 -14.43 23.66 -38.03
CA ARG A 214 -14.92 22.43 -38.66
C ARG A 214 -14.13 22.10 -39.95
N GLU A 215 -13.76 23.10 -40.74
CA GLU A 215 -12.85 22.91 -41.87
C GLU A 215 -11.46 22.40 -41.42
N LEU A 216 -10.94 22.95 -40.35
CA LEU A 216 -9.67 22.51 -39.76
C LEU A 216 -9.78 21.04 -39.26
N LEU A 217 -10.87 20.74 -38.59
CA LEU A 217 -11.17 19.39 -38.08
C LEU A 217 -11.24 18.35 -39.21
N ALA A 218 -11.87 18.73 -40.35
CA ALA A 218 -12.02 17.86 -41.51
C ALA A 218 -10.71 17.64 -42.29
N ALA A 219 -9.80 18.60 -42.30
CA ALA A 219 -8.56 18.60 -43.09
C ALA A 219 -7.45 17.69 -42.48
N GLN A 220 -7.57 17.31 -41.20
CA GLN A 220 -6.53 16.49 -40.55
C GLN A 220 -6.79 14.98 -40.75
N PRO A 221 -5.82 14.24 -41.39
CA PRO A 221 -5.90 12.79 -41.44
C PRO A 221 -5.70 12.20 -40.05
N LEU A 222 -6.56 11.28 -39.67
CA LEU A 222 -6.52 10.68 -38.36
C LEU A 222 -6.14 9.21 -38.40
N PRO A 223 -5.35 8.72 -37.44
CA PRO A 223 -5.25 7.31 -37.18
C PRO A 223 -6.61 6.79 -36.67
N ASP A 224 -6.98 5.62 -37.15
CA ASP A 224 -8.22 4.92 -36.75
C ASP A 224 -8.15 4.43 -35.28
N ALA A 225 -7.86 5.32 -34.35
CA ALA A 225 -7.48 5.01 -33.00
C ALA A 225 -8.66 4.70 -32.03
N LEU A 226 -9.88 5.11 -32.34
CA LEU A 226 -11.05 4.80 -31.51
C LEU A 226 -11.94 3.77 -32.24
N PRO A 227 -12.21 2.60 -31.61
CA PRO A 227 -13.04 1.60 -32.25
C PRO A 227 -14.43 2.18 -32.52
N ARG A 228 -14.82 2.15 -33.78
CA ARG A 228 -16.10 2.60 -34.27
C ARG A 228 -17.21 1.81 -33.59
N GLN A 229 -17.96 2.44 -32.68
CA GLN A 229 -19.23 1.84 -32.28
C GLN A 229 -20.16 1.81 -33.51
N ARG A 230 -20.54 0.61 -33.96
CA ARG A 230 -21.45 0.44 -35.08
C ARG A 230 -22.78 1.12 -34.74
N GLY A 231 -23.10 2.20 -35.45
CA GLY A 231 -24.37 2.91 -35.32
C GLY A 231 -24.33 4.34 -34.76
N THR A 232 -23.20 4.80 -34.23
CA THR A 232 -23.02 6.19 -33.80
C THR A 232 -21.92 6.87 -34.60
N GLY A 233 -22.17 7.92 -35.32
CA GLY A 233 -21.21 8.59 -36.22
C GLY A 233 -20.15 9.47 -35.51
N TYR A 234 -19.87 9.28 -34.21
CA TYR A 234 -19.19 10.27 -33.37
C TYR A 234 -17.72 9.99 -33.06
N ASP A 235 -17.21 8.78 -33.23
CA ASP A 235 -15.92 8.35 -32.73
C ASP A 235 -14.70 9.05 -33.40
N ARG A 236 -14.81 9.45 -34.65
CA ARG A 236 -13.76 10.18 -35.37
C ARG A 236 -13.61 11.62 -34.90
N ALA A 237 -14.73 12.27 -34.62
CA ALA A 237 -14.74 13.68 -34.28
C ALA A 237 -14.08 13.97 -32.93
N THR A 238 -14.24 13.10 -31.95
CA THR A 238 -13.64 13.27 -30.62
C THR A 238 -12.12 13.19 -30.66
N ASP A 239 -11.57 12.20 -31.35
CA ASP A 239 -10.13 12.05 -31.50
C ASP A 239 -9.51 13.23 -32.29
N GLN A 240 -10.20 13.72 -33.33
CA GLN A 240 -9.79 14.93 -34.07
C GLN A 240 -9.73 16.14 -33.17
N ALA A 241 -10.76 16.37 -32.35
CA ALA A 241 -10.83 17.52 -31.46
C ALA A 241 -9.73 17.48 -30.39
N LEU A 242 -9.50 16.30 -29.78
CA LEU A 242 -8.42 16.11 -28.79
C LEU A 242 -7.04 16.27 -29.43
N GLY A 243 -6.87 15.69 -30.62
CA GLY A 243 -5.64 15.84 -31.38
C GLY A 243 -5.29 17.29 -31.67
N LEU A 244 -6.23 18.05 -32.16
CA LEU A 244 -6.07 19.50 -32.39
C LEU A 244 -5.78 20.28 -31.10
N ALA A 245 -6.44 19.91 -29.98
CA ALA A 245 -6.17 20.54 -28.70
C ALA A 245 -4.74 20.27 -28.23
N ILE A 246 -4.26 19.01 -28.37
CA ILE A 246 -2.86 18.66 -28.07
C ILE A 246 -1.91 19.47 -28.95
N ASP A 247 -2.13 19.50 -30.25
CA ASP A 247 -1.27 20.21 -31.21
C ASP A 247 -1.23 21.73 -30.95
N THR A 248 -2.38 22.32 -30.60
CA THR A 248 -2.47 23.73 -30.25
C THR A 248 -1.63 24.12 -29.04
N VAL A 249 -1.58 23.26 -28.03
CA VAL A 249 -0.83 23.50 -26.80
C VAL A 249 0.66 23.16 -26.97
N THR A 250 0.99 22.21 -27.85
CA THR A 250 2.36 21.69 -28.04
C THR A 250 3.14 22.36 -29.17
N THR A 251 2.51 23.24 -29.97
CA THR A 251 3.14 23.84 -31.17
C THR A 251 2.78 25.31 -31.27
N THR A 252 3.47 26.17 -30.55
CA THR A 252 3.24 27.62 -30.53
C THR A 252 4.37 28.44 -31.21
N GLY A 253 5.48 27.79 -31.55
CA GLY A 253 6.67 28.41 -32.13
C GLY A 253 7.74 28.78 -31.09
N GLU A 254 7.49 28.59 -29.81
CA GLU A 254 8.46 28.75 -28.74
C GLU A 254 9.15 27.40 -28.44
N THR A 255 10.20 27.07 -29.18
CA THR A 255 10.79 25.73 -29.24
C THR A 255 11.04 25.08 -27.86
N ALA A 256 11.68 25.79 -26.93
CA ALA A 256 11.99 25.23 -25.61
C ALA A 256 10.76 24.99 -24.76
N LEU A 257 9.75 25.85 -24.82
CA LEU A 257 8.50 25.67 -24.09
C LEU A 257 7.64 24.61 -24.74
N ASP A 258 7.58 24.53 -26.06
CA ASP A 258 6.87 23.50 -26.81
C ASP A 258 7.46 22.10 -26.53
N GLU A 259 8.79 21.97 -26.41
CA GLU A 259 9.47 20.73 -26.01
C GLU A 259 9.09 20.33 -24.59
N ARG A 260 9.09 21.30 -23.65
CA ARG A 260 8.70 21.04 -22.26
C ARG A 260 7.22 20.62 -22.15
N VAL A 261 6.33 21.25 -22.90
CA VAL A 261 4.90 20.90 -22.95
C VAL A 261 4.71 19.48 -23.50
N ARG A 262 5.38 19.14 -24.61
CA ARG A 262 5.33 17.78 -25.19
C ARG A 262 5.83 16.73 -24.21
N TRP A 263 6.96 17.01 -23.55
CA TRP A 263 7.49 16.15 -22.50
C TRP A 263 6.47 15.96 -21.36
N LEU A 264 5.93 17.05 -20.83
CA LEU A 264 4.96 17.05 -19.74
C LEU A 264 3.72 16.22 -20.08
N VAL A 265 3.10 16.48 -21.22
CA VAL A 265 1.91 15.78 -21.70
C VAL A 265 2.22 14.29 -21.94
N GLY A 266 3.39 13.99 -22.53
CA GLY A 266 3.85 12.63 -22.76
C GLY A 266 4.05 11.84 -21.47
N VAL A 267 4.77 12.40 -20.51
CA VAL A 267 5.06 11.73 -19.23
C VAL A 267 3.79 11.55 -18.39
N LEU A 268 2.93 12.57 -18.31
CA LEU A 268 1.65 12.45 -17.60
C LEU A 268 0.74 11.37 -18.20
N ALA A 269 0.79 11.19 -19.51
CA ALA A 269 0.04 10.13 -20.19
C ALA A 269 0.51 8.71 -19.82
N MET A 270 1.73 8.56 -19.29
CA MET A 270 2.28 7.27 -18.83
C MET A 270 1.99 6.97 -17.36
N LEU A 271 1.60 7.97 -16.58
CA LEU A 271 1.37 7.87 -15.15
C LEU A 271 -0.12 7.68 -14.82
N SER A 272 -0.42 7.48 -13.53
CA SER A 272 -1.79 7.23 -13.07
C SER A 272 -2.75 8.36 -13.52
N PRO A 273 -3.87 8.02 -14.14
CA PRO A 273 -4.89 8.99 -14.55
C PRO A 273 -5.63 9.61 -13.37
N ASP A 274 -5.48 9.09 -12.15
CA ASP A 274 -6.09 9.65 -10.94
C ASP A 274 -5.40 10.94 -10.49
N GLY A 275 -4.26 11.25 -11.12
CA GLY A 275 -3.54 12.50 -11.03
C GLY A 275 -2.11 12.37 -10.53
N VAL A 276 -1.30 13.34 -10.89
CA VAL A 276 0.13 13.43 -10.58
C VAL A 276 0.37 14.65 -9.71
N GLU A 277 1.01 14.48 -8.57
CA GLU A 277 1.39 15.62 -7.73
C GLU A 277 2.38 16.51 -8.49
N ALA A 278 2.13 17.82 -8.52
CA ALA A 278 3.02 18.78 -9.21
C ALA A 278 4.47 18.70 -8.68
N ALA A 279 4.63 18.37 -7.40
CA ALA A 279 5.94 18.18 -6.79
C ALA A 279 6.75 17.01 -7.40
N LEU A 280 6.10 16.03 -8.04
CA LEU A 280 6.81 14.96 -8.76
C LEU A 280 7.44 15.48 -10.06
N LEU A 281 6.88 16.52 -10.66
CA LEU A 281 7.33 17.09 -11.94
C LEU A 281 8.53 18.03 -11.79
N GLU A 282 8.80 18.52 -10.58
CA GLU A 282 9.82 19.52 -10.30
C GLU A 282 10.80 19.03 -9.23
N ARG A 283 11.99 18.64 -9.63
CA ARG A 283 13.10 18.36 -8.70
C ARG A 283 13.68 19.62 -8.06
N LYS A 284 13.56 20.76 -8.75
CA LYS A 284 13.80 22.15 -8.33
C LYS A 284 12.79 23.03 -9.04
N PRO A 285 12.36 24.15 -8.45
CA PRO A 285 11.49 25.08 -9.13
C PRO A 285 12.06 25.43 -10.51
N ASP A 286 11.43 24.91 -11.56
CA ASP A 286 11.76 25.21 -12.95
C ASP A 286 10.67 26.12 -13.52
N PRO A 287 10.97 27.40 -13.76
CA PRO A 287 9.99 28.33 -14.30
C PRO A 287 9.35 27.85 -15.61
N VAL A 288 10.08 27.12 -16.43
CA VAL A 288 9.59 26.60 -17.72
C VAL A 288 8.54 25.51 -17.50
N THR A 289 8.74 24.63 -16.52
CA THR A 289 7.74 23.61 -16.16
C THR A 289 6.46 24.24 -15.63
N GLY A 290 6.55 25.25 -14.76
CA GLY A 290 5.38 26.01 -14.28
C GLY A 290 4.58 26.65 -15.41
N VAL A 291 5.24 27.28 -16.37
CA VAL A 291 4.61 27.87 -17.56
C VAL A 291 3.98 26.78 -18.44
N ALA A 292 4.66 25.65 -18.64
CA ALA A 292 4.14 24.51 -19.40
C ALA A 292 2.86 23.92 -18.76
N ILE A 293 2.84 23.79 -17.44
CA ILE A 293 1.64 23.37 -16.69
C ILE A 293 0.50 24.36 -16.91
N GLY A 294 0.77 25.68 -16.74
CA GLY A 294 -0.21 26.75 -16.98
C GLY A 294 -0.83 26.65 -18.37
N ARG A 295 0.00 26.51 -19.41
CA ARG A 295 -0.44 26.34 -20.80
C ARG A 295 -1.31 25.10 -21.00
N CYS A 296 -0.94 23.98 -20.40
CA CYS A 296 -1.75 22.73 -20.50
C CYS A 296 -3.10 22.86 -19.78
N VAL A 297 -3.15 23.59 -18.67
CA VAL A 297 -4.40 23.84 -17.92
C VAL A 297 -5.30 24.81 -18.71
N GLU A 298 -4.76 25.88 -19.25
CA GLU A 298 -5.48 26.81 -20.13
C GLU A 298 -6.03 26.10 -21.36
N GLY A 299 -5.24 25.17 -21.93
CA GLY A 299 -5.65 24.34 -23.07
C GLY A 299 -6.60 23.20 -22.72
N SER A 300 -7.07 23.08 -21.48
CA SER A 300 -7.96 21.99 -21.00
C SER A 300 -7.43 20.57 -21.18
N LEU A 301 -6.12 20.43 -21.40
CA LEU A 301 -5.45 19.13 -21.42
C LEU A 301 -5.22 18.59 -20.01
N LEU A 302 -5.00 19.50 -19.06
CA LEU A 302 -4.82 19.21 -17.65
C LEU A 302 -5.82 19.99 -16.82
N SER A 303 -6.14 19.47 -15.66
CA SER A 303 -6.90 20.19 -14.65
C SER A 303 -6.26 19.99 -13.27
N TRP A 304 -6.47 20.97 -12.38
CA TRP A 304 -6.10 20.82 -10.98
C TRP A 304 -7.21 20.08 -10.22
N ALA A 305 -6.85 19.06 -9.44
CA ALA A 305 -7.74 18.49 -8.46
C ALA A 305 -7.96 19.44 -7.28
N THR A 306 -8.97 19.15 -6.46
CA THR A 306 -9.29 19.93 -5.26
C THR A 306 -8.06 20.05 -4.37
N GLY A 307 -7.66 21.29 -4.04
CA GLY A 307 -6.44 21.58 -3.27
C GLY A 307 -5.26 22.08 -4.09
N GLY A 308 -5.35 22.09 -5.43
CA GLY A 308 -4.37 22.75 -6.33
C GLY A 308 -2.97 22.14 -6.33
N ARG A 309 -2.81 20.87 -5.90
CA ARG A 309 -1.50 20.19 -5.83
C ARG A 309 -1.36 19.02 -6.78
N VAL A 310 -2.46 18.50 -7.29
CA VAL A 310 -2.51 17.32 -8.15
C VAL A 310 -3.02 17.71 -9.51
N LEU A 311 -2.24 17.40 -10.54
CA LEU A 311 -2.59 17.57 -11.96
C LEU A 311 -3.28 16.30 -12.44
N VAL A 312 -4.41 16.48 -13.10
CA VAL A 312 -5.20 15.37 -13.68
C VAL A 312 -5.26 15.56 -15.19
N MET A 313 -4.82 14.53 -15.91
CA MET A 313 -5.04 14.41 -17.36
C MET A 313 -6.25 13.53 -17.60
N HIS A 314 -7.15 13.99 -18.46
CA HIS A 314 -8.29 13.14 -18.83
C HIS A 314 -7.79 11.87 -19.55
N ARG A 315 -8.34 10.71 -19.18
CA ARG A 315 -7.88 9.39 -19.68
C ARG A 315 -7.89 9.27 -21.18
N LEU A 316 -8.90 9.86 -21.84
CA LEU A 316 -8.96 9.87 -23.30
C LEU A 316 -7.83 10.71 -23.91
N THR A 317 -7.50 11.84 -23.31
CA THR A 317 -6.35 12.66 -23.73
C THR A 317 -5.04 11.86 -23.60
N GLY A 318 -4.82 11.22 -22.44
CA GLY A 318 -3.66 10.36 -22.24
C GLY A 318 -3.61 9.20 -23.23
N ARG A 319 -4.75 8.60 -23.55
CA ARG A 319 -4.85 7.55 -24.56
C ARG A 319 -4.45 8.03 -25.96
N VAL A 320 -4.98 9.17 -26.40
CA VAL A 320 -4.61 9.76 -27.71
C VAL A 320 -3.11 10.04 -27.77
N VAL A 321 -2.52 10.58 -26.69
CA VAL A 321 -1.07 10.81 -26.60
C VAL A 321 -0.29 9.52 -26.76
N ARG A 322 -0.69 8.46 -26.05
CA ARG A 322 -0.02 7.14 -26.15
C ARG A 322 -0.13 6.52 -27.54
N GLU A 323 -1.32 6.55 -28.14
CA GLU A 323 -1.56 5.99 -29.48
C GLU A 323 -0.76 6.74 -30.56
N ARG A 324 -0.66 8.08 -30.44
CA ARG A 324 0.19 8.88 -31.32
C ARG A 324 1.68 8.56 -31.12
N ALA A 325 2.12 8.42 -29.85
CA ALA A 325 3.49 8.04 -29.55
C ALA A 325 3.83 6.63 -30.05
N LEU A 326 2.90 5.69 -29.96
CA LEU A 326 3.04 4.35 -30.51
C LEU A 326 3.20 4.40 -32.04
N ALA A 327 2.32 5.12 -32.73
CA ALA A 327 2.37 5.28 -34.18
C ALA A 327 3.66 5.99 -34.65
N ALA A 328 4.19 6.93 -33.85
CA ALA A 328 5.44 7.63 -34.12
C ALA A 328 6.70 6.85 -33.69
N GLY A 329 6.56 5.69 -33.03
CA GLY A 329 7.69 4.92 -32.50
C GLY A 329 8.39 5.58 -31.31
N THR A 330 7.73 6.50 -30.59
CA THR A 330 8.32 7.26 -29.47
C THR A 330 7.80 6.85 -28.10
N LEU A 331 6.91 5.86 -28.04
CA LEU A 331 6.28 5.43 -26.79
C LEU A 331 7.28 4.85 -25.78
N ASP A 332 8.28 4.10 -26.25
CA ASP A 332 9.40 3.60 -25.44
C ASP A 332 10.12 4.72 -24.69
N GLY A 333 10.46 5.82 -25.40
CA GLY A 333 11.10 6.98 -24.78
C GLY A 333 10.23 7.72 -23.76
N LEU A 334 8.90 7.69 -23.92
CA LEU A 334 7.99 8.27 -22.93
C LEU A 334 7.88 7.40 -21.67
N ILE A 335 7.91 6.07 -21.82
CA ILE A 335 7.96 5.13 -20.71
C ILE A 335 9.26 5.32 -19.91
N ASP A 336 10.40 5.43 -20.61
CA ASP A 336 11.70 5.69 -19.99
C ASP A 336 11.71 7.02 -19.23
N ALA A 337 11.21 8.10 -19.86
CA ALA A 337 11.10 9.41 -19.23
C ALA A 337 10.21 9.39 -17.96
N ALA A 338 9.12 8.64 -17.98
CA ALA A 338 8.24 8.50 -16.82
C ALA A 338 8.90 7.67 -15.70
N ALA A 339 9.60 6.59 -16.03
CA ALA A 339 10.37 5.81 -15.06
C ALA A 339 11.48 6.66 -14.42
N THR A 340 12.23 7.40 -15.22
CA THR A 340 13.28 8.33 -14.78
C THR A 340 12.72 9.45 -13.89
N LEU A 341 11.50 9.94 -14.16
CA LEU A 341 10.84 10.92 -13.31
C LEU A 341 10.52 10.37 -11.93
N LEU A 342 10.08 9.12 -11.83
CA LEU A 342 9.71 8.50 -10.56
C LEU A 342 10.93 8.14 -9.70
N GLU A 343 12.06 7.79 -10.31
CA GLU A 343 13.24 7.28 -9.61
C GLU A 343 13.70 8.15 -8.41
N PRO A 344 13.82 9.48 -8.51
CA PRO A 344 14.28 10.32 -7.39
C PRO A 344 13.31 10.40 -6.21
N HIS A 345 12.07 9.96 -6.39
CA HIS A 345 11.02 9.98 -5.38
C HIS A 345 10.87 8.64 -4.66
N LEU A 346 11.60 7.62 -5.13
CA LEU A 346 11.63 6.30 -4.52
C LEU A 346 12.52 6.36 -3.26
N PHE A 347 11.90 6.35 -2.11
CA PHE A 347 12.58 6.46 -0.81
C PHE A 347 12.98 5.10 -0.25
N ASP A 348 13.81 5.10 0.81
CA ASP A 348 14.31 3.87 1.42
C ASP A 348 13.18 3.06 2.08
N ARG A 349 13.34 1.75 2.06
CA ARG A 349 12.38 0.81 2.65
C ARG A 349 12.15 1.05 4.16
N SER A 350 13.13 1.55 4.88
CA SER A 350 13.00 1.87 6.31
C SER A 350 11.96 2.96 6.59
N GLU A 351 11.67 3.83 5.60
CA GLU A 351 10.66 4.88 5.67
C GLU A 351 9.24 4.39 5.27
N ALA A 352 9.12 3.16 4.72
CA ALA A 352 7.90 2.69 4.05
C ALA A 352 6.67 2.75 4.97
N PHE A 353 6.79 2.36 6.22
CA PHE A 353 5.67 2.37 7.16
C PHE A 353 5.21 3.80 7.51
N GLN A 354 6.16 4.73 7.67
CA GLN A 354 5.85 6.13 7.99
C GLN A 354 5.27 6.86 6.79
N ARG A 355 5.77 6.55 5.58
CA ARG A 355 5.39 7.17 4.31
C ARG A 355 4.47 6.30 3.45
N ARG A 356 3.69 5.41 4.06
CA ARG A 356 2.83 4.47 3.34
C ARG A 356 1.85 5.15 2.37
N GLY A 357 1.34 6.33 2.72
CA GLY A 357 0.45 7.08 1.83
C GLY A 357 1.15 7.62 0.58
N ASP A 358 2.39 8.11 0.72
CA ASP A 358 3.20 8.55 -0.42
C ASP A 358 3.56 7.36 -1.31
N GLY A 359 3.97 6.25 -0.69
CA GLY A 359 4.33 5.04 -1.41
C GLY A 359 3.17 4.43 -2.17
N THR A 360 1.95 4.44 -1.63
CA THR A 360 0.75 3.98 -2.35
C THR A 360 0.56 4.75 -3.64
N ARG A 361 0.66 6.09 -3.62
CA ARG A 361 0.53 6.91 -4.82
C ARG A 361 1.61 6.62 -5.87
N LEU A 362 2.85 6.43 -5.42
CA LEU A 362 3.95 6.04 -6.32
C LEU A 362 3.70 4.67 -6.96
N ILE A 363 3.17 3.72 -6.20
CA ILE A 363 2.82 2.39 -6.72
C ILE A 363 1.73 2.50 -7.80
N ASP A 364 0.71 3.34 -7.62
CA ASP A 364 -0.34 3.54 -8.62
C ASP A 364 0.24 4.08 -9.95
N HIS A 365 1.25 4.95 -9.88
CA HIS A 365 1.99 5.39 -11.06
C HIS A 365 2.82 4.25 -11.69
N ILE A 366 3.51 3.46 -10.87
CA ILE A 366 4.34 2.34 -11.34
C ILE A 366 3.48 1.26 -11.98
N GLU A 367 2.32 0.95 -11.43
CA GLU A 367 1.38 -0.03 -12.00
C GLU A 367 0.88 0.42 -13.37
N THR A 368 0.47 1.68 -13.49
CA THR A 368 0.04 2.27 -14.75
C THR A 368 1.14 2.22 -15.80
N LEU A 369 2.34 2.64 -15.43
CA LEU A 369 3.53 2.62 -16.29
C LEU A 369 3.86 1.19 -16.76
N THR A 370 3.83 0.24 -15.85
CA THR A 370 4.05 -1.18 -16.14
C THR A 370 3.01 -1.73 -17.11
N GLY A 371 1.73 -1.37 -16.94
CA GLY A 371 0.66 -1.76 -17.84
C GLY A 371 0.88 -1.22 -19.27
N HIS A 372 1.41 -0.02 -19.41
CA HIS A 372 1.76 0.54 -20.73
C HIS A 372 2.98 -0.14 -21.33
N ALA A 373 4.00 -0.45 -20.53
CA ALA A 373 5.18 -1.21 -20.95
C ALA A 373 4.83 -2.61 -21.45
N ALA A 374 3.95 -3.32 -20.75
CA ALA A 374 3.49 -4.66 -21.13
C ALA A 374 2.70 -4.69 -22.45
N GLY A 375 2.13 -3.56 -22.87
CA GLY A 375 1.42 -3.43 -24.15
C GLY A 375 2.33 -3.33 -25.37
N LEU A 376 3.64 -3.20 -25.19
CA LEU A 376 4.61 -3.13 -26.28
C LEU A 376 5.24 -4.51 -26.55
N PRO A 377 5.44 -4.89 -27.82
CA PRO A 377 6.09 -6.15 -28.16
C PRO A 377 7.57 -6.20 -27.75
N THR A 378 8.24 -5.06 -27.77
CA THR A 378 9.65 -4.90 -27.35
C THR A 378 9.87 -3.50 -26.81
N LEU A 379 10.60 -3.40 -25.71
CA LEU A 379 11.15 -2.18 -25.17
C LEU A 379 12.66 -2.13 -25.39
N SER A 380 13.26 -0.96 -25.30
CA SER A 380 14.71 -0.87 -25.23
C SER A 380 15.20 -1.49 -23.92
N PRO A 381 16.40 -2.11 -23.87
CA PRO A 381 16.94 -2.69 -22.64
C PRO A 381 17.05 -1.68 -21.48
N ALA A 382 17.26 -0.40 -21.79
CA ALA A 382 17.32 0.66 -20.78
C ALA A 382 15.95 0.91 -20.16
N THR A 383 14.91 1.04 -20.99
CA THR A 383 13.52 1.25 -20.54
C THR A 383 13.02 0.05 -19.74
N ASP A 384 13.28 -1.19 -20.19
CA ASP A 384 12.96 -2.39 -19.44
C ASP A 384 13.60 -2.37 -18.05
N ALA A 385 14.91 -2.08 -17.98
CA ALA A 385 15.62 -2.00 -16.71
C ALA A 385 15.04 -0.93 -15.78
N ALA A 386 14.68 0.25 -16.30
CA ALA A 386 14.10 1.33 -15.52
C ALA A 386 12.72 0.96 -14.95
N VAL A 387 11.83 0.40 -15.79
CA VAL A 387 10.50 -0.07 -15.34
C VAL A 387 10.63 -1.17 -14.30
N LEU A 388 11.50 -2.14 -14.52
CA LEU A 388 11.72 -3.24 -13.59
C LEU A 388 12.32 -2.75 -12.25
N ALA A 389 13.16 -1.72 -12.27
CA ALA A 389 13.71 -1.10 -11.05
C ALA A 389 12.60 -0.45 -10.20
N THR A 390 11.66 0.28 -10.83
CA THR A 390 10.52 0.87 -10.11
C THR A 390 9.63 -0.22 -9.49
N ARG A 391 9.40 -1.33 -10.19
CA ARG A 391 8.63 -2.47 -9.68
C ARG A 391 9.29 -3.13 -8.47
N ARG A 392 10.62 -3.31 -8.51
CA ARG A 392 11.36 -3.84 -7.35
C ARG A 392 11.21 -2.95 -6.13
N TRP A 393 11.26 -1.63 -6.32
CA TRP A 393 11.00 -0.69 -5.25
C TRP A 393 9.59 -0.85 -4.68
N ALA A 394 8.57 -0.96 -5.54
CA ALA A 394 7.18 -1.14 -5.13
C ALA A 394 6.99 -2.38 -4.23
N ILE A 395 7.59 -3.52 -4.60
CA ILE A 395 7.59 -4.74 -3.78
C ILE A 395 8.24 -4.46 -2.42
N GLY A 396 9.41 -3.84 -2.40
CA GLY A 396 10.13 -3.50 -1.18
C GLY A 396 9.34 -2.56 -0.27
N HIS A 397 8.66 -1.58 -0.86
CA HIS A 397 7.79 -0.65 -0.14
C HIS A 397 6.58 -1.36 0.48
N LEU A 398 5.86 -2.18 -0.27
CA LEU A 398 4.69 -2.92 0.22
C LEU A 398 5.05 -3.83 1.40
N ILE A 399 6.19 -4.50 1.34
CA ILE A 399 6.69 -5.31 2.45
C ILE A 399 7.03 -4.42 3.67
N GLY A 400 7.70 -3.29 3.45
CA GLY A 400 8.06 -2.34 4.52
C GLY A 400 6.84 -1.63 5.14
N ALA A 401 5.78 -1.43 4.36
CA ALA A 401 4.50 -0.88 4.82
C ALA A 401 3.60 -1.93 5.49
N ALA A 402 4.02 -3.20 5.52
CA ALA A 402 3.28 -4.36 6.02
C ALA A 402 2.00 -4.71 5.23
N ASP A 403 1.87 -4.26 3.99
CA ASP A 403 0.81 -4.71 3.07
C ASP A 403 1.25 -5.99 2.34
N LEU A 404 1.35 -7.06 3.10
CA LEU A 404 1.97 -8.32 2.65
C LEU A 404 1.18 -9.05 1.58
N ARG A 405 -0.14 -8.95 1.59
CA ARG A 405 -0.97 -9.60 0.55
C ARG A 405 -0.75 -8.95 -0.81
N ARG A 406 -0.78 -7.62 -0.84
CA ARG A 406 -0.52 -6.87 -2.06
C ARG A 406 0.92 -7.06 -2.52
N ALA A 407 1.87 -7.08 -1.56
CA ALA A 407 3.28 -7.35 -1.85
C ALA A 407 3.50 -8.70 -2.55
N ILE A 408 2.85 -9.76 -2.06
CA ILE A 408 2.95 -11.10 -2.63
C ILE A 408 2.35 -11.14 -4.03
N SER A 409 1.09 -10.71 -4.20
CA SER A 409 0.43 -10.69 -5.51
C SER A 409 1.23 -9.89 -6.54
N TYR A 410 1.72 -8.71 -6.14
CA TYR A 410 2.51 -7.86 -7.01
C TYR A 410 3.86 -8.51 -7.40
N ALA A 411 4.51 -9.17 -6.44
CA ALA A 411 5.79 -9.85 -6.68
C ALA A 411 5.64 -11.10 -7.56
N GLU A 412 4.56 -11.87 -7.40
CA GLU A 412 4.25 -13.03 -8.26
C GLU A 412 4.12 -12.61 -9.73
N HIS A 413 3.36 -11.54 -10.02
CA HIS A 413 3.25 -10.97 -11.35
C HIS A 413 4.60 -10.43 -11.86
N ALA A 414 5.34 -9.72 -10.99
CA ALA A 414 6.64 -9.19 -11.35
C ALA A 414 7.64 -10.31 -11.69
N VAL A 415 7.66 -11.43 -10.96
CA VAL A 415 8.51 -12.59 -11.29
C VAL A 415 8.18 -13.12 -12.67
N THR A 416 6.89 -13.29 -12.99
CA THR A 416 6.45 -13.77 -14.31
C THR A 416 6.92 -12.87 -15.44
N ASP A 417 6.79 -11.55 -15.27
CA ASP A 417 7.22 -10.58 -16.27
C ASP A 417 8.76 -10.54 -16.43
N HIS A 418 9.50 -10.57 -15.31
CA HIS A 418 10.96 -10.63 -15.34
C HIS A 418 11.46 -11.92 -16.05
N GLN A 419 10.81 -13.06 -15.77
CA GLN A 419 11.15 -14.31 -16.44
C GLN A 419 10.89 -14.23 -17.97
N ARG A 420 9.76 -13.65 -18.35
CA ARG A 420 9.39 -13.50 -19.78
C ARG A 420 10.32 -12.54 -20.51
N VAL A 421 10.72 -11.43 -19.89
CA VAL A 421 11.50 -10.36 -20.54
C VAL A 421 13.00 -10.63 -20.47
N LEU A 422 13.50 -11.02 -19.30
CA LEU A 422 14.93 -11.15 -19.01
C LEU A 422 15.42 -12.60 -18.97
N GLY A 423 14.50 -13.54 -18.80
CA GLY A 423 14.82 -14.96 -18.58
C GLY A 423 15.04 -15.29 -17.09
N ASP A 424 15.05 -16.60 -16.80
CA ASP A 424 15.14 -17.14 -15.43
C ASP A 424 16.45 -16.80 -14.72
N ASP A 425 17.54 -16.73 -15.48
CA ASP A 425 18.90 -16.59 -14.96
C ASP A 425 19.35 -15.14 -14.79
N HIS A 426 18.55 -14.18 -15.21
CA HIS A 426 18.92 -12.77 -15.12
C HIS A 426 19.00 -12.31 -13.64
N PRO A 427 20.05 -11.54 -13.26
CA PRO A 427 20.23 -11.08 -11.87
C PRO A 427 18.98 -10.40 -11.28
N ASP A 428 18.25 -9.65 -12.07
CA ASP A 428 17.04 -8.97 -11.63
C ASP A 428 15.87 -9.94 -11.43
N THR A 429 15.71 -10.97 -12.26
CA THR A 429 14.74 -12.04 -12.05
C THR A 429 15.02 -12.76 -10.73
N LEU A 430 16.29 -13.13 -10.51
CA LEU A 430 16.73 -13.75 -9.26
C LEU A 430 16.51 -12.84 -8.04
N THR A 431 16.65 -11.52 -8.20
CA THR A 431 16.41 -10.54 -7.13
C THR A 431 14.90 -10.42 -6.84
N THR A 432 14.05 -10.41 -7.85
CA THR A 432 12.59 -10.35 -7.67
C THR A 432 12.05 -11.61 -7.01
N ARG A 433 12.57 -12.80 -7.39
CA ARG A 433 12.28 -14.08 -6.71
C ARG A 433 12.73 -14.07 -5.25
N HIS A 434 13.86 -13.44 -4.94
CA HIS A 434 14.32 -13.25 -3.56
C HIS A 434 13.34 -12.38 -2.74
N ASN A 435 12.86 -11.28 -3.32
CA ASN A 435 11.89 -10.39 -2.67
C ASN A 435 10.55 -11.10 -2.45
N LEU A 436 10.10 -11.92 -3.39
CA LEU A 436 8.90 -12.74 -3.24
C LEU A 436 9.06 -13.75 -2.09
N ALA A 437 10.19 -14.46 -2.01
CA ALA A 437 10.46 -15.39 -0.91
C ALA A 437 10.47 -14.67 0.44
N TYR A 438 11.04 -13.46 0.49
CA TYR A 438 11.04 -12.63 1.68
C TYR A 438 9.61 -12.14 2.05
N ALA A 439 8.77 -11.84 1.07
CA ALA A 439 7.38 -11.49 1.30
C ALA A 439 6.59 -12.68 1.87
N TYR A 440 6.79 -13.90 1.34
CA TYR A 440 6.22 -15.12 1.90
C TYR A 440 6.64 -15.36 3.35
N GLN A 441 7.95 -15.23 3.64
CA GLN A 441 8.49 -15.38 5.00
C GLN A 441 7.83 -14.39 5.97
N THR A 442 7.75 -13.10 5.58
CA THR A 442 7.18 -12.05 6.41
C THR A 442 5.67 -12.23 6.64
N ALA A 443 4.97 -12.80 5.65
CA ALA A 443 3.55 -13.13 5.74
C ALA A 443 3.24 -14.43 6.50
N GLY A 444 4.28 -15.11 7.03
CA GLY A 444 4.12 -16.39 7.73
C GLY A 444 3.89 -17.59 6.81
N ARG A 445 3.98 -17.44 5.48
CA ARG A 445 3.93 -18.52 4.49
C ARG A 445 5.28 -19.23 4.40
N VAL A 446 5.73 -19.79 5.55
CA VAL A 446 7.11 -20.24 5.76
C VAL A 446 7.51 -21.40 4.83
N GLY A 447 6.60 -22.33 4.56
CA GLY A 447 6.86 -23.45 3.64
C GLY A 447 7.18 -23.00 2.23
N GLU A 448 6.37 -22.09 1.69
CA GLU A 448 6.56 -21.53 0.34
C GLU A 448 7.83 -20.67 0.25
N ALA A 449 8.14 -19.94 1.32
CA ALA A 449 9.40 -19.20 1.41
C ALA A 449 10.62 -20.12 1.35
N ILE A 450 10.62 -21.24 2.09
CA ILE A 450 11.69 -22.24 2.07
C ILE A 450 11.88 -22.80 0.66
N GLU A 451 10.80 -23.31 0.04
CA GLU A 451 10.87 -23.88 -1.29
C GLU A 451 11.44 -22.89 -2.32
N LEU A 452 11.00 -21.64 -2.25
CA LEU A 452 11.46 -20.62 -3.19
C LEU A 452 12.92 -20.23 -2.94
N TYR A 453 13.35 -20.09 -1.67
CA TYR A 453 14.75 -19.82 -1.34
C TYR A 453 15.68 -20.96 -1.71
N GLU A 454 15.31 -22.23 -1.52
CA GLU A 454 16.11 -23.40 -1.91
C GLU A 454 16.36 -23.46 -3.43
N ARG A 455 15.29 -23.27 -4.22
CA ARG A 455 15.37 -23.17 -5.69
C ARG A 455 16.26 -21.99 -6.10
N LEU A 456 15.99 -20.81 -5.53
CA LEU A 456 16.75 -19.60 -5.83
C LEU A 456 18.22 -19.73 -5.45
N LEU A 457 18.53 -20.40 -4.34
CA LEU A 457 19.92 -20.66 -3.93
C LEU A 457 20.66 -21.54 -4.94
N THR A 458 19.96 -22.56 -5.47
CA THR A 458 20.50 -23.43 -6.52
C THR A 458 20.79 -22.63 -7.79
N ASP A 459 19.85 -21.78 -8.23
CA ASP A 459 20.02 -20.95 -9.42
C ASP A 459 21.15 -19.92 -9.23
N ARG A 460 21.17 -19.22 -8.09
CA ARG A 460 22.23 -18.23 -7.79
C ARG A 460 23.62 -18.85 -7.71
N ARG A 461 23.76 -20.06 -7.16
CA ARG A 461 25.02 -20.79 -7.18
C ARG A 461 25.50 -21.09 -8.60
N ARG A 462 24.58 -21.54 -9.46
CA ARG A 462 24.88 -21.85 -10.86
C ARG A 462 25.25 -20.60 -11.66
N VAL A 463 24.52 -19.48 -11.46
CA VAL A 463 24.65 -18.27 -12.29
C VAL A 463 25.72 -17.31 -11.75
N LEU A 464 25.78 -17.12 -10.45
CA LEU A 464 26.64 -16.11 -9.80
C LEU A 464 27.82 -16.72 -9.05
N GLY A 465 27.75 -18.01 -8.73
CA GLY A 465 28.73 -18.70 -7.89
C GLY A 465 28.40 -18.64 -6.40
N ASP A 466 29.08 -19.51 -5.63
CA ASP A 466 28.86 -19.66 -4.17
C ASP A 466 29.24 -18.42 -3.36
N ASP A 467 30.27 -17.70 -3.81
CA ASP A 467 30.85 -16.55 -3.11
C ASP A 467 30.19 -15.21 -3.43
N HIS A 468 29.25 -15.19 -4.35
CA HIS A 468 28.60 -13.94 -4.73
C HIS A 468 27.74 -13.39 -3.58
N PRO A 469 27.79 -12.07 -3.27
CA PRO A 469 27.04 -11.47 -2.16
C PRO A 469 25.54 -11.82 -2.13
N ASN A 470 24.89 -11.86 -3.31
CA ASN A 470 23.48 -12.23 -3.41
C ASN A 470 23.23 -13.71 -3.10
N THR A 471 24.17 -14.61 -3.40
CA THR A 471 24.11 -16.03 -3.04
C THR A 471 24.22 -16.19 -1.53
N LEU A 472 25.18 -15.48 -0.92
CA LEU A 472 25.36 -15.46 0.54
C LEU A 472 24.14 -14.86 1.25
N ALA A 473 23.55 -13.78 0.71
CA ALA A 473 22.31 -13.20 1.24
C ALA A 473 21.12 -14.16 1.16
N THR A 474 20.99 -14.92 0.06
CA THR A 474 19.91 -15.93 -0.05
C THR A 474 20.08 -17.04 0.99
N ARG A 475 21.29 -17.52 1.16
CA ARG A 475 21.65 -18.55 2.15
C ARG A 475 21.36 -18.06 3.57
N HIS A 476 21.67 -16.79 3.85
CA HIS A 476 21.36 -16.14 5.13
C HIS A 476 19.86 -16.08 5.40
N ASN A 477 19.05 -15.63 4.41
CA ASN A 477 17.61 -15.53 4.59
C ASN A 477 16.93 -16.90 4.68
N LEU A 478 17.44 -17.92 3.95
CA LEU A 478 16.98 -19.30 4.08
C LEU A 478 17.21 -19.82 5.51
N ALA A 479 18.38 -19.53 6.10
CA ALA A 479 18.67 -19.89 7.49
C ALA A 479 17.67 -19.28 8.47
N GLY A 480 17.33 -17.97 8.32
CA GLY A 480 16.32 -17.31 9.12
C GLY A 480 14.92 -17.88 8.90
N THR A 481 14.63 -18.37 7.69
CA THR A 481 13.36 -19.01 7.38
C THR A 481 13.27 -20.40 8.03
N TYR A 482 14.36 -21.17 8.06
CA TYR A 482 14.41 -22.43 8.81
C TYR A 482 14.22 -22.22 10.31
N GLU A 483 14.83 -21.16 10.88
CA GLU A 483 14.62 -20.79 12.29
C GLU A 483 13.13 -20.51 12.57
N THR A 484 12.48 -19.72 11.70
CA THR A 484 11.04 -19.42 11.79
C THR A 484 10.17 -20.70 11.67
N ALA A 485 10.62 -21.67 10.88
CA ALA A 485 9.97 -22.98 10.74
C ALA A 485 10.20 -23.93 11.95
N GLY A 486 10.98 -23.51 12.96
CA GLY A 486 11.39 -24.36 14.08
C GLY A 486 12.51 -25.34 13.74
N ARG A 487 13.10 -25.29 12.53
CA ARG A 487 14.22 -26.13 12.06
C ARG A 487 15.55 -25.52 12.52
N VAL A 488 15.68 -25.28 13.85
CA VAL A 488 16.76 -24.48 14.43
C VAL A 488 18.15 -25.09 14.18
N GLY A 489 18.27 -26.43 14.20
CA GLY A 489 19.54 -27.12 13.91
C GLY A 489 20.07 -26.80 12.50
N GLU A 490 19.19 -26.89 11.49
CA GLU A 490 19.52 -26.59 10.10
C GLU A 490 19.82 -25.09 9.88
N ALA A 491 19.12 -24.22 10.61
CA ALA A 491 19.40 -22.80 10.60
C ALA A 491 20.81 -22.49 11.10
N ILE A 492 21.21 -23.11 12.23
CA ILE A 492 22.55 -22.95 12.82
C ILE A 492 23.62 -23.40 11.83
N GLU A 493 23.51 -24.63 11.29
CA GLU A 493 24.47 -25.14 10.31
C GLU A 493 24.64 -24.19 9.10
N LEU A 494 23.53 -23.66 8.63
CA LEU A 494 23.53 -22.76 7.47
C LEU A 494 24.14 -21.42 7.82
N TYR A 495 23.83 -20.83 9.00
CA TYR A 495 24.44 -19.59 9.47
C TYR A 495 25.97 -19.73 9.71
N GLU A 496 26.42 -20.85 10.27
CA GLU A 496 27.88 -21.13 10.47
C GLU A 496 28.62 -21.15 9.13
N ARG A 497 28.04 -21.78 8.11
CA ARG A 497 28.60 -21.79 6.75
C ARG A 497 28.61 -20.38 6.15
N VAL A 498 27.48 -19.66 6.23
CA VAL A 498 27.40 -18.27 5.72
C VAL A 498 28.39 -17.37 6.45
N LEU A 499 28.56 -17.51 7.75
CA LEU A 499 29.53 -16.73 8.53
C LEU A 499 30.97 -17.00 8.08
N THR A 500 31.30 -18.26 7.84
CA THR A 500 32.63 -18.68 7.34
C THR A 500 32.89 -18.06 5.97
N ASP A 501 31.93 -18.17 5.05
CA ASP A 501 32.04 -17.62 3.70
C ASP A 501 32.08 -16.09 3.71
N ASN A 502 31.23 -15.42 4.50
CA ASN A 502 31.25 -13.96 4.63
C ASN A 502 32.61 -13.45 5.17
N ARG A 503 33.18 -14.13 6.16
CA ARG A 503 34.52 -13.78 6.67
C ARG A 503 35.59 -13.88 5.59
N ARG A 504 35.57 -14.96 4.82
CA ARG A 504 36.51 -15.19 3.74
C ARG A 504 36.35 -14.20 2.58
N VAL A 505 35.13 -13.88 2.19
CA VAL A 505 34.84 -13.10 0.99
C VAL A 505 34.76 -11.59 1.28
N LEU A 506 34.10 -11.22 2.39
CA LEU A 506 33.77 -9.84 2.74
C LEU A 506 34.66 -9.29 3.88
N GLY A 507 35.28 -10.17 4.69
CA GLY A 507 36.00 -9.80 5.88
C GLY A 507 35.17 -9.77 7.16
N ASP A 508 35.84 -9.77 8.30
CA ASP A 508 35.22 -9.83 9.64
C ASP A 508 34.41 -8.58 9.98
N ASP A 509 34.86 -7.42 9.48
CA ASP A 509 34.25 -6.10 9.77
C ASP A 509 33.10 -5.73 8.84
N ASN A 510 32.79 -6.54 7.82
CA ASN A 510 31.74 -6.26 6.88
C ASN A 510 30.36 -6.31 7.57
N PRO A 511 29.47 -5.36 7.29
CA PRO A 511 28.12 -5.32 7.87
C PRO A 511 27.36 -6.67 7.77
N ASN A 512 27.44 -7.36 6.63
CA ASN A 512 26.76 -8.65 6.43
C ASN A 512 27.36 -9.75 7.31
N THR A 513 28.68 -9.75 7.54
CA THR A 513 29.37 -10.66 8.47
C THR A 513 28.89 -10.42 9.90
N LEU A 514 28.81 -9.16 10.31
CA LEU A 514 28.35 -8.76 11.64
C LEU A 514 26.85 -9.06 11.84
N ILE A 515 26.02 -8.92 10.80
CA ILE A 515 24.60 -9.30 10.82
C ILE A 515 24.47 -10.82 10.97
N THR A 516 25.17 -11.60 10.16
CA THR A 516 25.12 -13.07 10.23
C THR A 516 25.57 -13.59 11.59
N ARG A 517 26.60 -12.98 12.19
CA ARG A 517 27.06 -13.33 13.53
C ARG A 517 26.00 -13.05 14.59
N ASN A 518 25.24 -11.96 14.45
CA ASN A 518 24.14 -11.63 15.34
C ASN A 518 23.00 -12.66 15.24
N GLN A 519 22.64 -13.07 14.01
CA GLN A 519 21.57 -14.06 13.80
C GLN A 519 21.98 -15.46 14.28
N LEU A 520 23.23 -15.87 14.05
CA LEU A 520 23.74 -17.12 14.57
C LEU A 520 23.69 -17.17 16.11
N ALA A 521 24.04 -16.06 16.77
CA ALA A 521 23.92 -15.98 18.23
C ALA A 521 22.46 -16.13 18.69
N GLY A 522 21.50 -15.51 17.99
CA GLY A 522 20.07 -15.69 18.24
C GLY A 522 19.59 -17.13 18.02
N ALA A 523 20.08 -17.78 16.97
CA ALA A 523 19.76 -19.18 16.69
C ALA A 523 20.33 -20.14 17.77
N TYR A 524 21.54 -19.88 18.28
CA TYR A 524 22.07 -20.60 19.45
C TYR A 524 21.22 -20.42 20.69
N GLU A 525 20.71 -19.19 20.93
CA GLU A 525 19.82 -18.93 22.05
C GLU A 525 18.49 -19.70 21.91
N THR A 526 17.89 -19.68 20.71
CA THR A 526 16.67 -20.46 20.41
C THR A 526 16.88 -21.97 20.58
N ALA A 527 18.09 -22.47 20.28
CA ALA A 527 18.48 -23.86 20.49
C ALA A 527 18.80 -24.21 21.96
N GLY A 528 18.71 -23.24 22.89
CA GLY A 528 19.10 -23.43 24.29
C GLY A 528 20.63 -23.41 24.54
N ARG A 529 21.43 -23.14 23.52
CA ARG A 529 22.91 -23.04 23.58
C ARG A 529 23.33 -21.64 24.07
N VAL A 530 22.76 -21.21 25.21
CA VAL A 530 22.84 -19.82 25.67
C VAL A 530 24.27 -19.36 25.96
N GLY A 531 25.14 -20.26 26.43
CA GLY A 531 26.57 -19.94 26.67
C GLY A 531 27.29 -19.51 25.40
N GLU A 532 27.10 -20.24 24.31
CA GLU A 532 27.70 -19.95 23.00
C GLU A 532 27.10 -18.66 22.39
N ALA A 533 25.82 -18.41 22.61
CA ALA A 533 25.17 -17.16 22.21
C ALA A 533 25.81 -15.95 22.90
N ILE A 534 26.05 -16.03 24.21
CA ILE A 534 26.68 -14.96 25.02
C ILE A 534 28.08 -14.67 24.49
N GLU A 535 28.94 -15.72 24.33
CA GLU A 535 30.29 -15.53 23.80
C GLU A 535 30.30 -14.84 22.43
N LEU A 536 29.36 -15.23 21.58
CA LEU A 536 29.28 -14.68 20.23
C LEU A 536 28.80 -13.22 20.25
N TYR A 537 27.83 -12.88 21.11
CA TYR A 537 27.37 -11.51 21.30
C TYR A 537 28.44 -10.60 21.92
N GLU A 538 29.22 -11.07 22.90
CA GLU A 538 30.30 -10.29 23.52
C GLU A 538 31.42 -9.94 22.50
N ARG A 539 31.81 -10.91 21.67
CA ARG A 539 32.76 -10.68 20.56
C ARG A 539 32.19 -9.72 19.54
N LEU A 540 30.92 -9.94 19.13
CA LEU A 540 30.25 -9.07 18.19
C LEU A 540 30.09 -7.62 18.70
N LEU A 541 29.81 -7.46 20.00
CA LEU A 541 29.71 -6.15 20.62
C LEU A 541 31.06 -5.41 20.59
N THR A 542 32.17 -6.13 20.84
CA THR A 542 33.51 -5.56 20.74
C THR A 542 33.81 -5.09 19.32
N ASP A 543 33.50 -5.91 18.32
CA ASP A 543 33.74 -5.57 16.92
C ASP A 543 32.85 -4.40 16.46
N ARG A 544 31.56 -4.41 16.80
CA ARG A 544 30.65 -3.31 16.46
C ARG A 544 31.04 -1.99 17.11
N ARG A 545 31.52 -1.99 18.34
CA ARG A 545 32.07 -0.79 19.00
C ARG A 545 33.28 -0.24 18.25
N ARG A 546 34.18 -1.10 17.83
CA ARG A 546 35.39 -0.72 17.08
C ARG A 546 35.02 -0.17 15.69
N VAL A 547 34.07 -0.81 14.97
CA VAL A 547 33.76 -0.50 13.57
C VAL A 547 32.75 0.63 13.44
N LEU A 548 31.71 0.63 14.28
CA LEU A 548 30.56 1.51 14.16
C LEU A 548 30.47 2.56 15.27
N GLY A 549 31.15 2.33 16.40
CA GLY A 549 31.05 3.16 17.61
C GLY A 549 29.96 2.68 18.58
N ASP A 550 30.02 3.20 19.80
CA ASP A 550 29.11 2.81 20.90
C ASP A 550 27.66 3.23 20.67
N ASP A 551 27.45 4.35 20.01
CA ASP A 551 26.14 4.97 19.80
C ASP A 551 25.42 4.48 18.54
N HIS A 552 26.06 3.64 17.74
CA HIS A 552 25.44 3.16 16.51
C HIS A 552 24.26 2.23 16.80
N PRO A 553 23.13 2.35 16.08
CA PRO A 553 21.91 1.54 16.31
C PRO A 553 22.18 0.02 16.39
N ASN A 554 23.03 -0.50 15.51
CA ASN A 554 23.37 -1.93 15.52
C ASN A 554 24.20 -2.33 16.76
N THR A 555 25.05 -1.45 17.30
CA THR A 555 25.77 -1.68 18.55
C THR A 555 24.82 -1.72 19.73
N LEU A 556 23.88 -0.78 19.77
CA LEU A 556 22.82 -0.74 20.79
C LEU A 556 21.91 -1.98 20.71
N THR A 557 21.57 -2.45 19.49
CA THR A 557 20.83 -3.70 19.29
C THR A 557 21.59 -4.93 19.81
N THR A 558 22.91 -5.03 19.55
CA THR A 558 23.72 -6.14 20.09
C THR A 558 23.71 -6.14 21.62
N ARG A 559 23.81 -4.96 22.22
CA ARG A 559 23.78 -4.80 23.67
C ARG A 559 22.43 -5.25 24.27
N ASN A 560 21.32 -4.98 23.56
CA ASN A 560 20.01 -5.48 23.91
C ASN A 560 19.92 -7.02 23.86
N ASN A 561 20.43 -7.62 22.79
CA ASN A 561 20.42 -9.07 22.61
C ASN A 561 21.31 -9.78 23.63
N LEU A 562 22.49 -9.23 23.93
CA LEU A 562 23.35 -9.74 24.98
C LEU A 562 22.70 -9.70 26.35
N ALA A 563 21.98 -8.62 26.68
CA ALA A 563 21.24 -8.52 27.94
C ALA A 563 20.12 -9.58 28.01
N PHE A 564 19.45 -9.83 26.87
CA PHE A 564 18.45 -10.88 26.80
C PHE A 564 19.07 -12.28 26.99
N ALA A 565 20.21 -12.55 26.37
CA ALA A 565 20.96 -13.82 26.55
C ALA A 565 21.45 -14.00 28.01
N TYR A 566 21.96 -12.96 28.68
CA TYR A 566 22.29 -13.03 30.11
C TYR A 566 21.10 -13.40 30.97
N ARG A 567 19.92 -12.83 30.69
CA ARG A 567 18.70 -13.18 31.38
C ARG A 567 18.32 -14.67 31.14
N ALA A 568 18.41 -15.13 29.89
CA ALA A 568 18.12 -16.52 29.54
C ALA A 568 19.10 -17.52 30.23
N ALA A 569 20.34 -17.11 30.47
CA ALA A 569 21.34 -17.85 31.25
C ALA A 569 21.14 -17.79 32.77
N GLY A 570 20.06 -17.13 33.25
CA GLY A 570 19.84 -16.91 34.68
C GLY A 570 20.71 -15.78 35.30
N ARG A 571 21.55 -15.09 34.52
CA ARG A 571 22.41 -13.97 34.94
C ARG A 571 21.58 -12.66 34.98
N VAL A 572 20.46 -12.69 35.72
CA VAL A 572 19.43 -11.65 35.66
C VAL A 572 19.95 -10.29 36.16
N GLY A 573 20.84 -10.27 37.16
CA GLY A 573 21.47 -9.05 37.66
C GLY A 573 22.25 -8.31 36.56
N GLU A 574 23.12 -9.03 35.85
CA GLU A 574 23.91 -8.49 34.75
C GLU A 574 23.04 -8.03 33.58
N ALA A 575 21.96 -8.73 33.30
CA ALA A 575 20.99 -8.32 32.30
C ALA A 575 20.33 -6.98 32.65
N ILE A 576 19.93 -6.79 33.90
CA ILE A 576 19.33 -5.54 34.41
C ILE A 576 20.33 -4.39 34.27
N GLU A 577 21.56 -4.54 34.76
CA GLU A 577 22.59 -3.50 34.63
C GLU A 577 22.83 -3.09 33.19
N LEU A 578 22.87 -4.07 32.29
CA LEU A 578 23.11 -3.81 30.88
C LEU A 578 21.93 -3.07 30.24
N TYR A 579 20.67 -3.46 30.57
CA TYR A 579 19.48 -2.77 30.10
C TYR A 579 19.35 -1.35 30.64
N GLU A 580 19.68 -1.08 31.92
CA GLU A 580 19.64 0.26 32.51
C GLU A 580 20.62 1.22 31.81
N ARG A 581 21.87 0.75 31.56
CA ARG A 581 22.86 1.50 30.78
C ARG A 581 22.39 1.74 29.36
N LEU A 582 21.89 0.68 28.68
CA LEU A 582 21.37 0.77 27.31
C LEU A 582 20.17 1.73 27.21
N LEU A 583 19.28 1.73 28.21
CA LEU A 583 18.16 2.65 28.25
C LEU A 583 18.61 4.11 28.33
N THR A 584 19.64 4.38 29.10
CA THR A 584 20.24 5.71 29.21
C THR A 584 20.83 6.16 27.86
N ASP A 585 21.58 5.27 27.20
CA ASP A 585 22.16 5.56 25.89
C ASP A 585 21.10 5.72 24.80
N ASN A 586 20.09 4.86 24.74
CA ASN A 586 19.00 4.97 23.78
C ASN A 586 18.21 6.29 23.95
N ARG A 587 17.96 6.73 25.19
CA ARG A 587 17.33 8.03 25.45
C ARG A 587 18.16 9.18 24.92
N ARG A 588 19.48 9.14 25.17
CA ARG A 588 20.40 10.19 24.72
C ARG A 588 20.52 10.24 23.19
N VAL A 589 20.60 9.08 22.53
CA VAL A 589 20.90 8.96 21.10
C VAL A 589 19.64 9.03 20.22
N LEU A 590 18.57 8.37 20.66
CA LEU A 590 17.36 8.15 19.86
C LEU A 590 16.15 8.93 20.39
N GLY A 591 16.16 9.34 21.67
CA GLY A 591 15.02 9.95 22.33
C GLY A 591 14.12 8.94 23.06
N ASP A 592 13.25 9.47 23.95
CA ASP A 592 12.36 8.66 24.79
C ASP A 592 11.28 7.89 24.00
N ASP A 593 10.81 8.47 22.91
CA ASP A 593 9.71 7.93 22.09
C ASP A 593 10.15 6.98 20.99
N HIS A 594 11.45 6.81 20.80
CA HIS A 594 11.98 5.95 19.75
C HIS A 594 11.62 4.47 20.01
N PRO A 595 11.20 3.69 18.99
CA PRO A 595 10.82 2.29 19.14
C PRO A 595 11.83 1.42 19.89
N ASN A 596 13.13 1.61 19.64
CA ASN A 596 14.19 0.88 20.34
C ASN A 596 14.29 1.25 21.83
N THR A 597 14.08 2.53 22.19
CA THR A 597 14.03 2.98 23.57
C THR A 597 12.87 2.33 24.31
N LEU A 598 11.68 2.32 23.68
CA LEU A 598 10.49 1.67 24.22
C LEU A 598 10.67 0.14 24.34
N THR A 599 11.40 -0.49 23.40
CA THR A 599 11.71 -1.91 23.44
C THR A 599 12.70 -2.23 24.57
N THR A 600 13.75 -1.44 24.77
CA THR A 600 14.69 -1.61 25.88
C THR A 600 13.99 -1.48 27.23
N ARG A 601 13.10 -0.49 27.36
CA ARG A 601 12.29 -0.30 28.58
C ARG A 601 11.36 -1.48 28.85
N HIS A 602 10.76 -2.05 27.81
CA HIS A 602 9.93 -3.26 27.88
C HIS A 602 10.75 -4.48 28.34
N ASN A 603 11.95 -4.67 27.79
CA ASN A 603 12.83 -5.80 28.15
C ASN A 603 13.38 -5.65 29.54
N LEU A 604 13.68 -4.44 30.02
CA LEU A 604 14.04 -4.16 31.42
C LEU A 604 12.90 -4.53 32.37
N ALA A 605 11.66 -4.19 32.05
CA ALA A 605 10.49 -4.60 32.85
C ALA A 605 10.38 -6.13 32.95
N PHE A 606 10.65 -6.84 31.83
CA PHE A 606 10.67 -8.28 31.79
C PHE A 606 11.82 -8.86 32.67
N ALA A 607 12.99 -8.24 32.66
CA ALA A 607 14.11 -8.61 33.51
C ALA A 607 13.81 -8.37 35.02
N TYR A 608 13.16 -7.27 35.36
CA TYR A 608 12.70 -7.03 36.74
C TYR A 608 11.72 -8.11 37.21
N ARG A 609 10.77 -8.50 36.35
CA ARG A 609 9.88 -9.63 36.66
C ARG A 609 10.64 -10.91 36.94
N ALA A 610 11.65 -11.24 36.10
CA ALA A 610 12.49 -12.43 36.25
C ALA A 610 13.34 -12.38 37.52
N ALA A 611 13.71 -11.17 37.99
CA ALA A 611 14.42 -10.95 39.25
C ALA A 611 13.50 -10.97 40.49
N GLY A 612 12.19 -11.22 40.33
CA GLY A 612 11.21 -11.15 41.41
C GLY A 612 10.82 -9.72 41.82
N ARG A 613 11.33 -8.68 41.14
CA ARG A 613 11.01 -7.25 41.36
C ARG A 613 9.68 -6.92 40.65
N VAL A 614 8.61 -7.66 41.05
CA VAL A 614 7.32 -7.65 40.31
C VAL A 614 6.63 -6.29 40.34
N GLY A 615 6.70 -5.56 41.44
CA GLY A 615 6.14 -4.20 41.55
C GLY A 615 6.76 -3.21 40.54
N GLU A 616 8.09 -3.18 40.48
CA GLU A 616 8.83 -2.35 39.53
C GLU A 616 8.60 -2.75 38.08
N ALA A 617 8.43 -4.05 37.81
CA ALA A 617 8.07 -4.55 36.50
C ALA A 617 6.69 -4.02 36.04
N ILE A 618 5.69 -4.05 36.93
CA ILE A 618 4.33 -3.54 36.67
C ILE A 618 4.39 -2.05 36.34
N GLU A 619 5.01 -1.23 37.21
CA GLU A 619 5.13 0.20 36.97
C GLU A 619 5.79 0.53 35.63
N LEU A 620 6.84 -0.18 35.29
CA LEU A 620 7.56 0.03 34.07
C LEU A 620 6.76 -0.39 32.82
N TYR A 621 6.03 -1.52 32.88
CA TYR A 621 5.14 -1.94 31.82
C TYR A 621 3.97 -0.97 31.60
N GLU A 622 3.37 -0.45 32.66
CA GLU A 622 2.28 0.53 32.56
C GLU A 622 2.74 1.82 31.86
N ARG A 623 3.95 2.31 32.21
CA ARG A 623 4.57 3.46 31.52
C ARG A 623 4.85 3.16 30.06
N VAL A 624 5.47 2.01 29.75
CA VAL A 624 5.75 1.61 28.36
C VAL A 624 4.45 1.44 27.56
N LEU A 625 3.41 0.89 28.17
CA LEU A 625 2.10 0.74 27.52
C LEU A 625 1.49 2.10 27.18
N THR A 626 1.56 3.07 28.10
CA THR A 626 1.08 4.44 27.87
C THR A 626 1.83 5.09 26.70
N ASP A 627 3.17 5.00 26.70
CA ASP A 627 4.01 5.58 25.66
C ASP A 627 3.78 4.90 24.31
N ARG A 628 3.71 3.55 24.26
CA ARG A 628 3.43 2.80 23.03
C ARG A 628 2.06 3.12 22.45
N ARG A 629 1.03 3.29 23.30
CA ARG A 629 -0.31 3.74 22.86
C ARG A 629 -0.26 5.10 22.18
N ARG A 630 0.48 6.04 22.77
CA ARG A 630 0.63 7.40 22.24
C ARG A 630 1.42 7.42 20.93
N VAL A 631 2.50 6.64 20.82
CA VAL A 631 3.44 6.68 19.68
C VAL A 631 3.02 5.76 18.56
N LEU A 632 2.57 4.55 18.87
CA LEU A 632 2.30 3.46 17.90
C LEU A 632 0.80 3.19 17.72
N GLY A 633 -0.03 3.59 18.68
CA GLY A 633 -1.45 3.26 18.71
C GLY A 633 -1.77 1.98 19.51
N ASP A 634 -3.06 1.81 19.83
CA ASP A 634 -3.56 0.68 20.65
C ASP A 634 -3.42 -0.67 19.94
N ASP A 635 -3.55 -0.68 18.62
CA ASP A 635 -3.59 -1.89 17.79
C ASP A 635 -2.21 -2.36 17.31
N HIS A 636 -1.15 -1.58 17.58
CA HIS A 636 0.18 -1.94 17.13
C HIS A 636 0.68 -3.23 17.82
N PRO A 637 1.29 -4.21 17.10
CA PRO A 637 1.75 -5.48 17.65
C PRO A 637 2.59 -5.35 18.93
N ASN A 638 3.50 -4.37 18.98
CA ASN A 638 4.32 -4.12 20.17
C ASN A 638 3.52 -3.60 21.35
N THR A 639 2.44 -2.83 21.13
CA THR A 639 1.51 -2.37 22.18
C THR A 639 0.75 -3.56 22.74
N LEU A 640 0.24 -4.43 21.86
CA LEU A 640 -0.45 -5.67 22.24
C LEU A 640 0.47 -6.62 23.02
N THR A 641 1.75 -6.71 22.62
CA THR A 641 2.76 -7.52 23.32
C THR A 641 3.04 -6.97 24.72
N THR A 642 3.14 -5.63 24.86
CA THR A 642 3.31 -5.02 26.21
C THR A 642 2.13 -5.33 27.12
N ARG A 643 0.92 -5.19 26.59
CA ARG A 643 -0.32 -5.47 27.32
C ARG A 643 -0.39 -6.94 27.75
N HIS A 644 0.01 -7.87 26.87
CA HIS A 644 0.11 -9.29 27.17
C HIS A 644 1.12 -9.59 28.29
N ASN A 645 2.32 -8.98 28.26
CA ASN A 645 3.34 -9.21 29.28
C ASN A 645 2.97 -8.57 30.63
N LEU A 646 2.27 -7.42 30.60
CA LEU A 646 1.70 -6.82 31.82
C LEU A 646 0.66 -7.76 32.46
N ALA A 647 -0.22 -8.38 31.66
CA ALA A 647 -1.18 -9.36 32.16
C ALA A 647 -0.49 -10.54 32.85
N GLY A 648 0.55 -11.13 32.22
CA GLY A 648 1.36 -12.17 32.85
C GLY A 648 2.14 -11.70 34.08
N THR A 649 2.42 -10.40 34.20
CA THR A 649 3.07 -9.84 35.39
C THR A 649 2.06 -9.64 36.52
N TYR A 650 0.82 -9.25 36.22
CA TYR A 650 -0.29 -9.24 37.21
C TYR A 650 -0.57 -10.65 37.73
N GLU A 651 -0.55 -11.67 36.90
CA GLU A 651 -0.67 -13.06 37.32
C GLU A 651 0.45 -13.45 38.30
N THR A 652 1.70 -13.11 37.98
CA THR A 652 2.87 -13.33 38.86
C THR A 652 2.75 -12.58 40.19
N ALA A 653 2.08 -11.42 40.20
CA ALA A 653 1.78 -10.62 41.39
C ALA A 653 0.59 -11.16 42.24
N GLY A 654 -0.05 -12.24 41.79
CA GLY A 654 -1.28 -12.79 42.42
C GLY A 654 -2.55 -11.96 42.08
N ARG A 655 -2.46 -10.97 41.22
CA ARG A 655 -3.59 -10.13 40.76
C ARG A 655 -4.34 -10.83 39.62
N VAL A 656 -4.83 -12.07 39.88
CA VAL A 656 -5.35 -12.99 38.86
C VAL A 656 -6.57 -12.43 38.13
N GLY A 657 -7.46 -11.71 38.84
CA GLY A 657 -8.64 -11.09 38.21
C GLY A 657 -8.26 -10.07 37.13
N GLU A 658 -7.31 -9.18 37.45
CA GLU A 658 -6.82 -8.16 36.52
C GLU A 658 -6.04 -8.78 35.35
N ALA A 659 -5.33 -9.87 35.61
CA ALA A 659 -4.65 -10.63 34.56
C ALA A 659 -5.65 -11.21 33.55
N ILE A 660 -6.75 -11.82 34.03
CA ILE A 660 -7.82 -12.36 33.19
C ILE A 660 -8.43 -11.27 32.31
N GLU A 661 -8.88 -10.15 32.92
CA GLU A 661 -9.48 -9.05 32.16
C GLU A 661 -8.55 -8.52 31.06
N LEU A 662 -7.28 -8.41 31.36
CA LEU A 662 -6.30 -7.88 30.43
C LEU A 662 -5.99 -8.89 29.31
N PHE A 663 -5.88 -10.19 29.61
CA PHE A 663 -5.71 -11.24 28.61
C PHE A 663 -6.92 -11.37 27.68
N GLU A 664 -8.15 -11.28 28.21
CA GLU A 664 -9.39 -11.32 27.40
C GLU A 664 -9.41 -10.17 26.37
N ARG A 665 -9.06 -8.94 26.82
CA ARG A 665 -8.95 -7.78 25.94
C ARG A 665 -7.86 -7.99 24.89
N VAL A 666 -6.66 -8.42 25.29
CA VAL A 666 -5.56 -8.69 24.36
C VAL A 666 -5.94 -9.77 23.34
N LEU A 667 -6.62 -10.82 23.78
CA LEU A 667 -7.06 -11.90 22.88
C LEU A 667 -8.07 -11.37 21.84
N THR A 668 -9.01 -10.54 22.27
CA THR A 668 -9.98 -9.90 21.37
C THR A 668 -9.29 -9.00 20.35
N ASP A 669 -8.36 -8.15 20.81
CA ASP A 669 -7.62 -7.26 19.93
C ASP A 669 -6.70 -8.02 18.96
N ARG A 670 -5.96 -9.05 19.44
CA ARG A 670 -5.10 -9.87 18.58
C ARG A 670 -5.89 -10.65 17.53
N ARG A 671 -7.09 -11.17 17.86
CA ARG A 671 -7.97 -11.78 16.88
C ARG A 671 -8.38 -10.82 15.78
N ARG A 672 -8.74 -9.62 16.17
CA ARG A 672 -9.13 -8.56 15.22
C ARG A 672 -7.97 -8.10 14.35
N VAL A 673 -6.78 -7.95 14.91
CA VAL A 673 -5.60 -7.35 14.27
C VAL A 673 -4.79 -8.38 13.50
N LEU A 674 -4.52 -9.55 14.12
CA LEU A 674 -3.60 -10.56 13.60
C LEU A 674 -4.32 -11.79 13.04
N GLY A 675 -5.59 -12.00 13.43
CA GLY A 675 -6.35 -13.19 13.11
C GLY A 675 -6.24 -14.30 14.17
N ASP A 676 -7.14 -15.29 14.08
CA ASP A 676 -7.23 -16.40 15.04
C ASP A 676 -6.03 -17.34 14.99
N ASP A 677 -5.41 -17.48 13.83
CA ASP A 677 -4.33 -18.44 13.55
C ASP A 677 -2.93 -17.91 13.84
N HIS A 678 -2.81 -16.62 14.13
CA HIS A 678 -1.51 -16.01 14.36
C HIS A 678 -0.86 -16.56 15.65
N PRO A 679 0.47 -16.87 15.63
CA PRO A 679 1.17 -17.45 16.79
C PRO A 679 0.97 -16.68 18.10
N ASN A 680 0.99 -15.34 18.05
CA ASN A 680 0.77 -14.51 19.23
C ASN A 680 -0.67 -14.60 19.75
N THR A 681 -1.67 -14.81 18.89
CA THR A 681 -3.06 -15.02 19.29
C THR A 681 -3.20 -16.37 19.98
N LEU A 682 -2.60 -17.42 19.43
CA LEU A 682 -2.57 -18.76 20.02
C LEU A 682 -1.87 -18.74 21.39
N THR A 683 -0.72 -18.05 21.52
CA THR A 683 -0.01 -17.89 22.80
C THR A 683 -0.87 -17.16 23.84
N THR A 684 -1.61 -16.10 23.44
CA THR A 684 -2.49 -15.39 24.38
C THR A 684 -3.61 -16.30 24.88
N ARG A 685 -4.18 -17.11 23.98
CA ARG A 685 -5.22 -18.07 24.33
C ARG A 685 -4.72 -19.12 25.31
N ASN A 686 -3.49 -19.58 25.12
CA ASN A 686 -2.84 -20.51 26.07
C ASN A 686 -2.67 -19.89 27.45
N ASN A 687 -2.13 -18.67 27.52
CA ASN A 687 -1.89 -17.98 28.80
C ASN A 687 -3.20 -17.65 29.50
N LEU A 688 -4.24 -17.23 28.79
CA LEU A 688 -5.57 -17.01 29.39
C LEU A 688 -6.16 -18.32 29.94
N ALA A 689 -6.02 -19.43 29.21
CA ALA A 689 -6.49 -20.74 29.73
C ALA A 689 -5.75 -21.14 31.01
N TYR A 690 -4.43 -20.95 31.05
CA TYR A 690 -3.63 -21.19 32.25
C TYR A 690 -4.05 -20.27 33.42
N THR A 691 -4.31 -18.97 33.14
CA THR A 691 -4.76 -18.01 34.16
C THR A 691 -6.16 -18.37 34.69
N TYR A 692 -7.07 -18.89 33.84
CA TYR A 692 -8.36 -19.44 34.30
C TYR A 692 -8.17 -20.65 35.20
N GLU A 693 -7.24 -21.56 34.89
CA GLU A 693 -6.91 -22.70 35.73
C GLU A 693 -6.41 -22.26 37.10
N THR A 694 -5.48 -21.28 37.14
CA THR A 694 -4.96 -20.64 38.35
C THR A 694 -6.06 -19.98 39.18
N ALA A 695 -7.05 -19.39 38.53
CA ALA A 695 -8.24 -18.78 39.16
C ALA A 695 -9.26 -19.83 39.66
N GLY A 696 -9.03 -21.12 39.43
CA GLY A 696 -9.98 -22.18 39.75
C GLY A 696 -11.16 -22.34 38.77
N ARG A 697 -11.15 -21.57 37.66
CA ARG A 697 -12.15 -21.59 36.55
C ARG A 697 -11.81 -22.73 35.56
N VAL A 698 -11.64 -23.97 36.09
CA VAL A 698 -11.11 -25.11 35.31
C VAL A 698 -11.99 -25.48 34.10
N GLY A 699 -13.31 -25.27 34.18
CA GLY A 699 -14.21 -25.52 33.04
C GLY A 699 -13.88 -24.68 31.84
N GLU A 700 -13.69 -23.38 32.04
CA GLU A 700 -13.37 -22.40 31.00
C GLU A 700 -11.93 -22.60 30.44
N ALA A 701 -11.00 -22.99 31.31
CA ALA A 701 -9.66 -23.39 30.90
C ALA A 701 -9.69 -24.58 29.93
N ILE A 702 -10.47 -25.63 30.24
CA ILE A 702 -10.61 -26.80 29.38
C ILE A 702 -11.17 -26.41 28.00
N GLU A 703 -12.23 -25.60 27.95
CA GLU A 703 -12.82 -25.15 26.69
C GLU A 703 -11.81 -24.39 25.81
N LEU A 704 -11.01 -23.53 26.43
CA LEU A 704 -9.98 -22.77 25.68
C LEU A 704 -8.85 -23.69 25.20
N TYR A 705 -8.38 -24.65 26.03
CA TYR A 705 -7.36 -25.60 25.63
C TYR A 705 -7.84 -26.53 24.51
N GLU A 706 -9.09 -26.98 24.50
CA GLU A 706 -9.66 -27.79 23.42
C GLU A 706 -9.67 -27.09 22.08
N ARG A 707 -10.13 -25.83 22.07
CA ARG A 707 -10.10 -24.98 20.87
C ARG A 707 -8.66 -24.72 20.42
N LEU A 708 -7.78 -24.36 21.36
CA LEU A 708 -6.37 -24.09 21.06
C LEU A 708 -5.67 -25.35 20.50
N LEU A 709 -5.92 -26.53 21.04
CA LEU A 709 -5.33 -27.76 20.53
C LEU A 709 -5.76 -28.06 19.09
N THR A 710 -7.03 -27.80 18.77
CA THR A 710 -7.55 -27.95 17.41
C THR A 710 -6.85 -27.00 16.46
N ASP A 711 -6.72 -25.72 16.86
CA ASP A 711 -6.06 -24.70 16.04
C ASP A 711 -4.55 -24.97 15.90
N ASN A 712 -3.85 -25.34 16.98
CA ASN A 712 -2.44 -25.68 16.94
C ASN A 712 -2.15 -26.84 16.00
N ARG A 713 -3.00 -27.92 16.04
CA ARG A 713 -2.86 -29.03 15.10
C ARG A 713 -3.00 -28.61 13.65
N ARG A 714 -3.97 -27.77 13.37
CA ARG A 714 -4.24 -27.28 12.01
C ARG A 714 -3.13 -26.33 11.50
N VAL A 715 -2.61 -25.47 12.38
CA VAL A 715 -1.66 -24.38 11.99
C VAL A 715 -0.21 -24.85 12.10
N LEU A 716 0.13 -25.59 13.14
CA LEU A 716 1.51 -25.94 13.48
C LEU A 716 1.84 -27.43 13.26
N GLY A 717 0.82 -28.29 13.20
CA GLY A 717 0.97 -29.73 13.11
C GLY A 717 0.95 -30.45 14.48
N ASP A 718 0.78 -31.77 14.45
CA ASP A 718 0.62 -32.61 15.67
C ASP A 718 1.90 -32.69 16.51
N ASP A 719 3.06 -32.69 15.87
CA ASP A 719 4.37 -32.88 16.53
C ASP A 719 5.02 -31.57 17.00
N HIS A 720 4.38 -30.41 16.72
CA HIS A 720 4.94 -29.14 17.13
C HIS A 720 4.94 -28.99 18.66
N PRO A 721 6.03 -28.46 19.28
CA PRO A 721 6.16 -28.34 20.75
C PRO A 721 4.96 -27.66 21.43
N ASN A 722 4.41 -26.61 20.84
CA ASN A 722 3.23 -25.90 21.37
C ASN A 722 1.97 -26.79 21.34
N THR A 723 1.80 -27.62 20.30
CA THR A 723 0.70 -28.58 20.21
C THR A 723 0.80 -29.62 21.28
N LEU A 724 2.00 -30.18 21.50
CA LEU A 724 2.27 -31.14 22.55
C LEU A 724 2.04 -30.55 23.94
N THR A 725 2.56 -29.35 24.20
CA THR A 725 2.35 -28.62 25.47
C THR A 725 0.86 -28.39 25.74
N THR A 726 0.10 -27.92 24.76
CA THR A 726 -1.35 -27.69 24.93
C THR A 726 -2.10 -28.99 25.22
N ARG A 727 -1.72 -30.08 24.56
CA ARG A 727 -2.30 -31.40 24.82
C ARG A 727 -2.08 -31.84 26.29
N ASP A 728 -0.85 -31.65 26.78
CA ASP A 728 -0.49 -32.07 28.15
C ASP A 728 -1.17 -31.15 29.19
N GLN A 729 -1.28 -29.86 28.96
CA GLN A 729 -2.04 -28.92 29.79
C GLN A 729 -3.55 -29.27 29.84
N LEU A 730 -4.15 -29.59 28.67
CA LEU A 730 -5.54 -30.03 28.62
C LEU A 730 -5.76 -31.32 29.42
N ALA A 731 -4.84 -32.30 29.33
CA ALA A 731 -4.92 -33.54 30.09
C ALA A 731 -4.82 -33.28 31.61
N ALA A 732 -3.94 -32.39 32.04
CA ALA A 732 -3.80 -31.98 33.44
C ALA A 732 -5.07 -31.30 33.97
N ALA A 733 -5.62 -30.33 33.21
CA ALA A 733 -6.84 -29.60 33.59
C ALA A 733 -8.06 -30.56 33.70
N ARG A 734 -8.20 -31.53 32.80
CA ARG A 734 -9.26 -32.54 32.85
C ARG A 734 -9.13 -33.45 34.10
N LYS A 735 -7.89 -33.84 34.45
CA LYS A 735 -7.62 -34.61 35.67
C LYS A 735 -7.98 -33.81 36.92
N GLN A 736 -7.65 -32.54 36.96
CA GLN A 736 -8.00 -31.63 38.07
C GLN A 736 -9.53 -31.49 38.24
N ARG A 737 -10.29 -31.40 37.12
CA ARG A 737 -11.77 -31.36 37.14
C ARG A 737 -12.41 -32.67 37.65
N GLY A 738 -11.80 -33.81 37.35
CA GLY A 738 -12.31 -35.12 37.79
C GLY A 738 -12.00 -35.47 39.27
N SER A 739 -11.07 -34.70 39.88
CA SER A 739 -10.70 -34.88 41.31
C SER A 739 -11.41 -33.88 42.26
N ARG A 740 -12.18 -32.98 41.75
CA ARG A 740 -13.10 -32.09 42.47
C ARG A 740 -14.55 -32.58 42.30
#